data_e3ca9cec4869dd0ea70343dbc50e06dd
#
_entry.id   e3ca9cec4869dd0ea70343dbc50e06dd
#
_cell.length_a   1.000
_cell.length_b   1.000
_cell.length_c   1.000
_cell.angle_alpha   90.00
_cell.angle_beta   90.00
_cell.angle_gamma   90.00
#
_symmetry.space_group_name_H-M   'P 1'
#
loop_
_entity.id
_entity.type
_entity.pdbx_description
1 polymer ?
#
loop_
_entity_poly.entity_id
_entity_poly.type
_entity_poly.pdbx_seq_one_letter_code
_entity_poly.pdbx_strand_id
1 'polypeptide(L)'
;MPELKITIRNKRASGTGTIVCGNSDYTVLWDLDEEWASFDTKTMRVQLPDGTHQDVVFTGNSAGLPVQNTAGWVSIGLFAGDVHTSRGADFRMLDAITTAGGHPAAPAKDVYAQVMAKLNQLSDVTAANVAAAMGLSGLAADDQIMVSAVDADGKPTGWRKKYRDMLNVRDFGAKGDSTTDDTAAIQAALDAASTRGISAVLFPTGTYKVSATTADNNFFAALTVHSGQRLLFDAATLQLTANGYDFYAVLNIHNVNNVTVEGGLTIIGDRESHTATTGESGHGIRIVNSHNVHVSDVDIRYTWGDGVCVGGNGTMDEISKNVTIERVRTYKCSRNGLSIIEADGVVVRDCDFTYTDRTAPQYGIDVEPNLGTATNITIENVRMLNNGIGGFALYTTKATLPGVLTLRNIETDAKTIIYTSSAAGGTFDVRVDGWRHTQKSGETNPTLRLSGKGSLRIRQLYVVNKSAKRVIIPLDIENLRMDGVTVEDDPAVSIKGTLSVQSAVNTSIGKAVITGFLSRNPAEETWYSGNQLTVDNLQDTVVNLNEHLTTGGSSESYKLLLCDKALVLGTALSAKARVFIPYTYGNVNPFRVVNTTATEAQLYTTVSAGITFVGDVPGGSSANSAALTGNASYEVTPMLASGLVYVRKLNTRVPVKTSEITNDSGYQTAAQVESTVTGKGYQTAAQVGAAITAAIGAAMEASY
;
A
#
# COMPACT_ATOMS: atom_id res chain seq x y z
N MET A 1 21.82 10.89 26.07
CA MET A 1 22.68 10.32 25.01
C MET A 1 21.80 10.21 23.78
N PRO A 2 22.22 10.66 22.63
CA PRO A 2 21.44 10.51 21.41
C PRO A 2 21.31 9.02 21.06
N GLU A 3 20.08 8.57 20.79
CA GLU A 3 19.76 7.18 20.52
C GLU A 3 19.48 6.99 19.03
N LEU A 4 20.12 5.99 18.44
CA LEU A 4 19.84 5.54 17.07
C LEU A 4 19.00 4.26 17.18
N LYS A 5 17.76 4.31 16.76
CA LYS A 5 16.89 3.14 16.77
C LYS A 5 17.00 2.40 15.44
N ILE A 6 17.39 1.12 15.50
CA ILE A 6 17.47 0.22 14.33
C ILE A 6 16.50 -0.94 14.54
N THR A 7 15.60 -1.09 13.59
CA THR A 7 14.64 -2.21 13.54
C THR A 7 15.13 -3.24 12.53
N ILE A 8 15.16 -4.52 12.92
CA ILE A 8 15.45 -5.63 12.00
C ILE A 8 14.20 -6.48 11.84
N ARG A 9 13.80 -6.68 10.58
CA ARG A 9 12.72 -7.58 10.19
C ARG A 9 13.13 -8.38 8.96
N ASN A 10 12.97 -9.69 9.01
CA ASN A 10 13.37 -10.59 7.91
C ASN A 10 14.81 -10.35 7.43
N LYS A 11 15.75 -10.23 8.34
CA LYS A 11 17.19 -9.98 8.07
C LYS A 11 17.51 -8.66 7.36
N ARG A 12 16.59 -7.70 7.35
CA ARG A 12 16.83 -6.35 6.85
C ARG A 12 16.78 -5.36 7.98
N ALA A 13 17.85 -4.59 8.12
CA ALA A 13 17.91 -3.50 9.07
C ALA A 13 17.38 -2.21 8.44
N SER A 14 16.66 -1.43 9.22
CA SER A 14 16.21 -0.09 8.87
C SER A 14 16.32 0.82 10.09
N GLY A 15 16.72 2.05 9.89
CA GLY A 15 16.85 3.03 10.95
C GLY A 15 16.81 4.44 10.40
N THR A 16 16.53 5.41 11.27
CA THR A 16 16.52 6.83 10.93
C THR A 16 17.37 7.61 11.93
N GLY A 17 18.08 8.60 11.47
CA GLY A 17 18.91 9.46 12.29
C GLY A 17 20.11 10.02 11.54
N THR A 18 20.82 10.88 12.19
CA THR A 18 22.05 11.49 11.69
C THR A 18 23.13 11.37 12.76
N ILE A 19 24.33 11.00 12.35
CA ILE A 19 25.48 10.87 13.22
C ILE A 19 26.40 12.08 12.96
N VAL A 20 26.90 12.69 14.00
CA VAL A 20 27.90 13.77 13.91
C VAL A 20 29.26 13.19 14.25
N CYS A 21 30.24 13.40 13.37
CA CYS A 21 31.59 12.93 13.56
C CYS A 21 32.24 13.50 14.84
N GLY A 22 33.05 12.71 15.51
CA GLY A 22 33.75 13.09 16.73
C GLY A 22 32.93 12.92 18.03
N ASN A 23 31.63 12.64 17.96
CA ASN A 23 30.82 12.38 19.14
C ASN A 23 30.93 10.93 19.59
N SER A 24 31.11 10.72 20.91
CA SER A 24 31.30 9.39 21.52
C SER A 24 30.09 8.88 22.30
N ASP A 25 28.96 9.57 22.24
CA ASP A 25 27.81 9.34 23.13
C ASP A 25 26.59 8.72 22.45
N TYR A 26 26.73 8.24 21.22
CA TYR A 26 25.64 7.56 20.52
C TYR A 26 25.41 6.14 21.02
N THR A 27 24.17 5.81 21.34
CA THR A 27 23.72 4.45 21.64
C THR A 27 22.80 3.95 20.56
N VAL A 28 23.10 2.76 20.02
CA VAL A 28 22.21 2.05 19.08
C VAL A 28 21.26 1.18 19.89
N LEU A 29 19.97 1.41 19.71
CA LEU A 29 18.90 0.58 20.27
C LEU A 29 18.33 -0.33 19.17
N TRP A 30 18.32 -1.63 19.44
CA TRP A 30 17.87 -2.65 18.51
C TRP A 30 16.45 -3.10 18.82
N ASP A 31 15.57 -3.04 17.82
CA ASP A 31 14.25 -3.65 17.82
C ASP A 31 14.30 -4.85 16.88
N LEU A 32 14.38 -6.05 17.46
CA LEU A 32 14.70 -7.31 16.79
C LEU A 32 13.45 -8.19 16.65
N ASP A 33 13.36 -8.95 15.55
CA ASP A 33 12.37 -10.00 15.42
C ASP A 33 12.77 -11.29 16.19
N GLU A 34 11.86 -12.26 16.23
CA GLU A 34 12.02 -13.48 17.04
C GLU A 34 13.25 -14.32 16.66
N GLU A 35 13.75 -14.19 15.42
CA GLU A 35 14.92 -14.94 14.95
C GLU A 35 16.18 -14.64 15.77
N TRP A 36 16.26 -13.45 16.39
CA TRP A 36 17.39 -13.00 17.20
C TRP A 36 17.28 -13.36 18.70
N ALA A 37 16.12 -13.86 19.14
CA ALA A 37 15.85 -14.11 20.55
C ALA A 37 16.72 -15.20 21.17
N SER A 38 17.23 -16.13 20.36
CA SER A 38 18.10 -17.24 20.82
C SER A 38 19.56 -16.82 21.06
N PHE A 39 19.93 -15.57 20.74
CA PHE A 39 21.32 -15.11 20.86
C PHE A 39 21.46 -14.06 21.97
N ASP A 40 22.06 -14.43 23.08
CA ASP A 40 22.40 -13.49 24.15
C ASP A 40 23.47 -12.49 23.72
N THR A 41 24.45 -12.96 22.97
CA THR A 41 25.56 -12.15 22.43
C THR A 41 25.39 -11.91 20.95
N LYS A 42 25.50 -10.67 20.57
CA LYS A 42 25.35 -10.21 19.18
C LYS A 42 26.50 -9.29 18.80
N THR A 43 26.80 -9.18 17.52
CA THR A 43 27.83 -8.29 17.00
C THR A 43 27.22 -7.26 16.05
N MET A 44 27.36 -5.99 16.41
CA MET A 44 27.04 -4.87 15.55
C MET A 44 28.23 -4.61 14.63
N ARG A 45 28.01 -4.59 13.32
CA ARG A 45 29.00 -4.18 12.32
C ARG A 45 28.66 -2.80 11.78
N VAL A 46 29.60 -1.90 11.85
CA VAL A 46 29.53 -0.55 11.28
C VAL A 46 30.45 -0.51 10.07
N GLN A 47 29.88 -0.47 8.87
CA GLN A 47 30.64 -0.32 7.62
C GLN A 47 30.83 1.15 7.33
N LEU A 48 32.09 1.56 7.17
CA LEU A 48 32.50 2.95 6.99
C LEU A 48 32.49 3.38 5.50
N PRO A 49 32.53 4.71 5.23
CA PRO A 49 32.52 5.22 3.87
C PRO A 49 33.73 4.79 3.01
N ASP A 50 34.87 4.45 3.64
CA ASP A 50 36.08 3.96 2.99
C ASP A 50 36.05 2.45 2.69
N GLY A 51 34.95 1.78 3.04
CA GLY A 51 34.76 0.34 2.85
C GLY A 51 35.32 -0.52 4.00
N THR A 52 35.99 0.06 5.00
CA THR A 52 36.40 -0.65 6.22
C THR A 52 35.23 -0.85 7.15
N HIS A 53 35.37 -1.66 8.18
CA HIS A 53 34.30 -1.89 9.15
C HIS A 53 34.85 -1.95 10.59
N GLN A 54 33.95 -1.68 11.53
CA GLN A 54 34.19 -1.81 12.97
C GLN A 54 33.11 -2.73 13.56
N ASP A 55 33.54 -3.69 14.36
CA ASP A 55 32.67 -4.66 15.01
C ASP A 55 32.60 -4.41 16.52
N VAL A 56 31.38 -4.38 17.06
CA VAL A 56 31.13 -4.21 18.50
C VAL A 56 30.31 -5.38 19.00
N VAL A 57 30.88 -6.17 19.89
CA VAL A 57 30.18 -7.27 20.56
C VAL A 57 29.42 -6.74 21.76
N PHE A 58 28.17 -7.12 21.92
CA PHE A 58 27.31 -6.68 22.99
C PHE A 58 26.27 -7.73 23.41
N THR A 59 25.66 -7.53 24.57
CA THR A 59 24.56 -8.35 25.08
C THR A 59 23.30 -7.50 25.22
N GLY A 60 22.12 -8.12 25.20
CA GLY A 60 20.85 -7.42 25.21
C GLY A 60 20.51 -6.74 23.91
N ASN A 61 19.86 -5.56 23.97
CA ASN A 61 19.32 -4.85 22.80
C ASN A 61 19.88 -3.42 22.64
N SER A 62 21.04 -3.13 23.21
CA SER A 62 21.70 -1.83 23.03
C SER A 62 23.21 -1.98 22.91
N ALA A 63 23.83 -1.15 22.07
CA ALA A 63 25.25 -1.11 21.88
C ALA A 63 25.74 0.34 21.75
N GLY A 64 26.89 0.68 22.32
CA GLY A 64 27.55 1.97 22.06
C GLY A 64 28.07 2.01 20.62
N LEU A 65 27.81 3.09 19.89
CA LEU A 65 28.41 3.31 18.58
C LEU A 65 29.85 3.78 18.72
N PRO A 66 30.83 3.14 18.09
CA PRO A 66 32.19 3.63 18.07
C PRO A 66 32.29 5.04 17.49
N VAL A 67 33.19 5.84 17.99
CA VAL A 67 33.41 7.21 17.50
C VAL A 67 33.78 7.19 16.02
N GLN A 68 33.08 7.95 15.23
CA GLN A 68 33.30 8.07 13.79
C GLN A 68 33.94 9.42 13.47
N ASN A 69 35.02 9.43 12.70
CA ASN A 69 35.79 10.64 12.43
C ASN A 69 35.73 11.10 10.97
N THR A 70 35.04 10.40 10.11
CA THR A 70 34.97 10.70 8.67
C THR A 70 33.52 10.79 8.22
N ALA A 71 33.14 11.94 7.68
CA ALA A 71 31.80 12.16 7.15
C ALA A 71 31.53 11.28 5.91
N GLY A 72 30.25 10.91 5.73
CA GLY A 72 29.83 10.07 4.62
C GLY A 72 28.63 9.21 5.00
N TRP A 73 28.43 8.12 4.26
CA TRP A 73 27.41 7.13 4.58
C TRP A 73 28.01 5.95 5.32
N VAL A 74 27.40 5.56 6.42
CA VAL A 74 27.70 4.31 7.13
C VAL A 74 26.51 3.38 7.07
N SER A 75 26.79 2.08 6.98
CA SER A 75 25.78 1.04 7.05
C SER A 75 25.97 0.22 8.31
N ILE A 76 24.91 0.12 9.14
CA ILE A 76 24.97 -0.59 10.42
C ILE A 76 24.12 -1.85 10.31
N GLY A 77 24.76 -2.99 10.50
CA GLY A 77 24.15 -4.31 10.47
C GLY A 77 24.41 -5.10 11.76
N LEU A 78 23.79 -6.26 11.84
CA LEU A 78 23.89 -7.16 12.99
C LEU A 78 24.17 -8.59 12.52
N PHE A 79 24.98 -9.33 13.28
CA PHE A 79 25.10 -10.76 13.11
C PHE A 79 25.26 -11.47 14.46
N ALA A 80 24.80 -12.72 14.53
CA ALA A 80 24.96 -13.60 15.68
C ALA A 80 24.88 -15.06 15.22
N GLY A 81 25.90 -15.85 15.48
CA GLY A 81 26.02 -17.20 14.93
C GLY A 81 25.90 -17.17 13.40
N ASP A 82 24.99 -17.98 12.85
CA ASP A 82 24.72 -18.05 11.40
C ASP A 82 23.66 -17.03 10.91
N VAL A 83 23.15 -16.18 11.80
CA VAL A 83 22.16 -15.17 11.45
C VAL A 83 22.85 -13.84 11.18
N HIS A 84 22.60 -13.28 10.01
CA HIS A 84 23.16 -12.02 9.55
C HIS A 84 22.08 -11.13 8.94
N THR A 85 22.20 -9.82 9.11
CA THR A 85 21.40 -8.89 8.31
C THR A 85 21.87 -8.93 6.85
N SER A 86 20.93 -9.12 5.92
CA SER A 86 21.19 -9.11 4.47
C SER A 86 21.40 -7.69 3.92
N ARG A 87 20.92 -6.69 4.64
CA ARG A 87 21.10 -5.26 4.37
C ARG A 87 21.17 -4.51 5.69
N GLY A 88 22.20 -3.69 5.88
CA GLY A 88 22.35 -2.78 7.00
C GLY A 88 21.38 -1.59 6.93
N ALA A 89 21.24 -0.87 8.03
CA ALA A 89 20.58 0.43 8.08
C ALA A 89 21.61 1.52 7.73
N ASP A 90 21.27 2.35 6.74
CA ASP A 90 22.19 3.37 6.24
C ASP A 90 21.94 4.71 6.97
N PHE A 91 23.01 5.30 7.52
CA PHE A 91 22.99 6.58 8.21
C PHE A 91 23.95 7.57 7.56
N ARG A 92 23.54 8.82 7.52
CA ARG A 92 24.43 9.89 7.10
C ARG A 92 25.24 10.40 8.26
N MET A 93 26.56 10.41 8.12
CA MET A 93 27.48 11.09 9.05
C MET A 93 27.80 12.48 8.53
N LEU A 94 27.58 13.46 9.37
CA LEU A 94 27.89 14.86 9.08
C LEU A 94 29.20 15.25 9.77
N ASP A 95 29.97 16.12 9.13
CA ASP A 95 31.10 16.75 9.77
C ASP A 95 30.65 17.55 11.01
N ALA A 96 31.36 17.41 12.12
CA ALA A 96 31.22 18.34 13.22
C ALA A 96 31.75 19.73 12.78
N ILE A 97 31.14 20.80 13.27
CA ILE A 97 31.61 22.18 13.05
C ILE A 97 33.10 22.34 13.41
N THR A 98 33.61 21.46 14.25
CA THR A 98 34.99 21.46 14.77
C THR A 98 35.97 20.60 13.98
N THR A 99 35.55 19.86 12.94
CA THR A 99 36.42 18.92 12.21
C THR A 99 37.31 19.58 11.14
N ALA A 100 37.09 20.81 10.77
CA ALA A 100 37.94 21.53 9.81
C ALA A 100 39.09 22.24 10.53
N GLY A 101 40.22 21.53 10.71
CA GLY A 101 41.48 22.16 11.06
C GLY A 101 41.96 22.13 12.52
N GLY A 102 42.23 20.94 13.04
CA GLY A 102 42.94 20.74 14.32
C GLY A 102 42.05 20.93 15.55
N HIS A 103 42.17 20.00 16.50
CA HIS A 103 41.43 20.08 17.76
C HIS A 103 41.65 21.44 18.47
N PRO A 104 40.65 22.29 18.59
CA PRO A 104 40.73 23.31 19.63
C PRO A 104 40.66 22.59 20.99
N ALA A 105 41.38 23.04 21.95
CA ALA A 105 41.18 22.67 23.34
C ALA A 105 39.68 22.72 23.66
N ALA A 106 39.19 21.78 24.50
CA ALA A 106 37.78 21.63 24.88
C ALA A 106 37.07 22.98 24.90
N PRO A 107 35.96 23.16 24.16
CA PRO A 107 35.31 24.45 24.05
C PRO A 107 35.01 24.94 25.46
N ALA A 108 35.58 26.08 25.82
CA ALA A 108 35.19 26.80 27.01
C ALA A 108 33.66 26.99 26.87
N LYS A 109 32.91 26.50 27.87
CA LYS A 109 31.46 26.55 27.99
C LYS A 109 30.79 27.31 26.86
N ASP A 110 30.09 26.55 26.00
CA ASP A 110 29.20 26.98 24.94
C ASP A 110 29.25 28.51 24.67
N VAL A 111 29.96 28.90 23.60
CA VAL A 111 30.08 30.31 23.16
C VAL A 111 28.70 30.93 23.03
N TYR A 112 27.70 30.14 22.62
CA TYR A 112 26.29 30.54 22.56
C TYR A 112 25.75 30.87 23.95
N ALA A 113 26.00 30.04 24.95
CA ALA A 113 25.56 30.30 26.35
C ALA A 113 26.28 31.53 26.93
N GLN A 114 27.55 31.80 26.57
CA GLN A 114 28.26 33.01 26.98
C GLN A 114 27.72 34.25 26.28
N VAL A 115 27.42 34.16 24.99
CA VAL A 115 26.78 35.26 24.25
C VAL A 115 25.38 35.52 24.79
N MET A 116 24.58 34.49 25.04
CA MET A 116 23.26 34.62 25.64
C MET A 116 23.29 35.17 27.05
N ALA A 117 24.25 34.77 27.89
CA ALA A 117 24.43 35.32 29.24
C ALA A 117 24.82 36.80 29.21
N LYS A 118 25.65 37.24 28.26
CA LYS A 118 25.96 38.65 28.05
C LYS A 118 24.79 39.46 27.50
N LEU A 119 24.02 38.87 26.53
CA LEU A 119 22.84 39.51 25.97
C LEU A 119 21.74 39.71 27.04
N ASN A 120 21.55 38.74 27.94
CA ASN A 120 20.59 38.84 29.03
C ASN A 120 20.99 39.85 30.11
N GLN A 121 22.23 40.32 30.13
CA GLN A 121 22.74 41.37 31.06
C GLN A 121 22.52 42.81 30.54
N LEU A 122 22.05 42.95 29.29
CA LEU A 122 21.81 44.26 28.70
C LEU A 122 20.34 44.65 28.88
N SER A 123 20.08 45.67 29.70
CA SER A 123 18.73 46.11 30.05
C SER A 123 17.95 46.82 28.91
N ASP A 124 18.61 47.12 27.78
CA ASP A 124 18.00 47.78 26.60
C ASP A 124 18.50 47.15 25.30
N VAL A 125 18.18 45.88 25.09
CA VAL A 125 18.65 45.16 23.93
C VAL A 125 17.65 45.34 22.75
N THR A 126 17.87 46.33 21.91
CA THR A 126 17.22 46.40 20.61
C THR A 126 17.99 45.54 19.60
N ALA A 127 17.29 45.03 18.59
CA ALA A 127 17.92 44.26 17.49
C ALA A 127 19.08 45.07 16.85
N ALA A 128 18.96 46.38 16.74
CA ALA A 128 19.99 47.28 16.25
C ALA A 128 21.25 47.32 17.13
N ASN A 129 21.10 47.33 18.46
CA ASN A 129 22.23 47.38 19.40
C ASN A 129 23.00 46.03 19.40
N VAL A 130 22.30 44.92 19.24
CA VAL A 130 22.94 43.59 19.11
C VAL A 130 23.66 43.46 17.79
N ALA A 131 23.04 43.89 16.71
CA ALA A 131 23.68 43.91 15.39
C ALA A 131 24.96 44.76 15.40
N ALA A 132 24.93 45.91 16.04
CA ALA A 132 26.10 46.79 16.22
C ALA A 132 27.20 46.11 17.07
N ALA A 133 26.84 45.47 18.18
CA ALA A 133 27.78 44.75 19.06
C ALA A 133 28.43 43.52 18.40
N MET A 134 27.73 42.92 17.47
CA MET A 134 28.23 41.77 16.68
C MET A 134 28.96 42.20 15.39
N GLY A 135 29.17 43.50 15.15
CA GLY A 135 29.81 44.01 13.94
C GLY A 135 28.93 43.91 12.68
N LEU A 136 27.63 43.72 12.87
CA LEU A 136 26.63 43.60 11.80
C LEU A 136 25.97 44.93 11.48
N SER A 137 26.51 46.05 11.98
CA SER A 137 26.05 47.41 11.68
C SER A 137 26.24 47.70 10.18
N GLY A 138 25.15 47.96 9.50
CA GLY A 138 25.14 48.22 8.04
C GLY A 138 24.52 47.07 7.21
N LEU A 139 24.16 45.96 7.81
CA LEU A 139 23.35 44.94 7.15
C LEU A 139 21.89 45.40 7.12
N ALA A 140 21.21 45.21 5.99
CA ALA A 140 19.78 45.42 5.92
C ALA A 140 19.07 44.54 6.95
N ALA A 141 17.92 44.97 7.47
CA ALA A 141 17.14 44.21 8.46
C ALA A 141 16.88 42.77 8.02
N ASP A 142 16.82 42.54 6.72
CA ASP A 142 16.63 41.24 6.12
C ASP A 142 17.90 40.35 6.10
N ASP A 143 19.08 40.97 6.32
CA ASP A 143 20.37 40.25 6.36
C ASP A 143 20.78 39.78 7.78
N GLN A 144 19.98 40.08 8.80
CA GLN A 144 20.27 39.70 10.17
C GLN A 144 20.17 38.17 10.38
N ILE A 145 21.20 37.62 11.01
CA ILE A 145 21.28 36.18 11.31
C ILE A 145 20.41 35.80 12.52
N MET A 146 20.20 36.75 13.43
CA MET A 146 19.43 36.56 14.65
C MET A 146 18.29 37.59 14.75
N VAL A 147 17.17 37.17 15.26
CA VAL A 147 16.00 38.03 15.54
C VAL A 147 15.53 37.80 16.94
N SER A 148 14.96 38.85 17.55
CA SER A 148 14.34 38.74 18.88
C SER A 148 13.15 37.80 18.84
N ALA A 149 13.09 36.84 19.73
CA ALA A 149 11.88 36.09 20.03
C ALA A 149 11.05 36.91 20.99
N VAL A 150 9.75 37.03 20.73
CA VAL A 150 8.83 37.82 21.58
C VAL A 150 7.70 36.92 22.10
N ASP A 151 7.17 37.26 23.28
CA ASP A 151 5.96 36.64 23.83
C ASP A 151 4.69 37.22 23.18
N ALA A 152 3.56 36.84 23.71
CA ALA A 152 2.25 37.26 23.24
C ALA A 152 2.02 38.77 23.30
N ASP A 153 2.70 39.43 24.20
CA ASP A 153 2.59 40.88 24.46
C ASP A 153 3.69 41.67 23.73
N GLY A 154 4.46 41.02 22.86
CA GLY A 154 5.56 41.64 22.12
C GLY A 154 6.83 41.85 22.92
N LYS A 155 6.92 41.31 24.16
CA LYS A 155 8.09 41.44 25.00
C LYS A 155 9.18 40.45 24.60
N PRO A 156 10.44 40.87 24.47
CA PRO A 156 11.54 39.97 24.12
C PRO A 156 11.71 38.84 25.14
N THR A 157 11.69 37.60 24.67
CA THR A 157 11.91 36.37 25.47
C THR A 157 13.25 35.70 25.19
N GLY A 158 13.95 36.18 24.14
CA GLY A 158 15.24 35.63 23.73
C GLY A 158 15.56 35.96 22.30
N TRP A 159 16.50 35.22 21.74
CA TRP A 159 16.95 35.37 20.36
C TRP A 159 16.83 34.03 19.63
N ARG A 160 16.41 34.08 18.36
CA ARG A 160 16.36 32.91 17.51
C ARG A 160 17.03 33.19 16.16
N LYS A 161 17.50 32.15 15.51
CA LYS A 161 18.12 32.24 14.19
C LYS A 161 17.09 32.64 13.15
N LYS A 162 17.38 33.70 12.36
CA LYS A 162 16.62 34.06 11.16
C LYS A 162 17.17 33.24 9.99
N TYR A 163 16.29 32.54 9.31
CA TYR A 163 16.64 31.82 8.08
C TYR A 163 16.35 32.72 6.89
N ARG A 164 17.37 33.01 6.08
CA ARG A 164 17.23 33.90 4.89
C ARG A 164 16.18 33.41 3.91
N ASP A 165 16.09 32.07 3.76
CA ASP A 165 15.31 31.42 2.72
C ASP A 165 14.01 30.79 3.24
N MET A 166 13.59 31.15 4.48
CA MET A 166 12.42 30.57 5.11
C MET A 166 11.76 31.57 6.08
N LEU A 167 10.44 31.72 5.97
CA LEU A 167 9.65 32.46 6.96
C LEU A 167 9.10 31.51 8.02
N ASN A 168 8.96 32.02 9.24
CA ASN A 168 8.38 31.27 10.34
C ASN A 168 7.03 31.90 10.70
N VAL A 169 5.96 31.11 10.76
CA VAL A 169 4.62 31.63 11.08
C VAL A 169 4.55 32.37 12.40
N ARG A 170 5.40 32.01 13.36
CA ARG A 170 5.49 32.73 14.66
C ARG A 170 6.05 34.13 14.51
N ASP A 171 6.80 34.45 13.47
CA ASP A 171 7.27 35.81 13.20
C ASP A 171 6.15 36.74 12.79
N PHE A 172 5.02 36.17 12.37
CA PHE A 172 3.81 36.87 11.98
C PHE A 172 2.75 36.87 13.08
N GLY A 173 3.09 36.35 14.27
CA GLY A 173 2.22 36.38 15.45
C GLY A 173 1.47 35.07 15.72
N ALA A 174 1.66 34.01 14.93
CA ALA A 174 1.07 32.72 15.23
C ALA A 174 1.65 32.13 16.52
N LYS A 175 0.80 31.66 17.43
CA LYS A 175 1.19 31.20 18.75
C LYS A 175 1.34 29.69 18.83
N GLY A 176 0.46 28.94 18.17
CA GLY A 176 0.45 27.48 18.24
C GLY A 176 0.17 26.97 19.66
N ASP A 177 -0.67 27.68 20.41
CA ASP A 177 -1.00 27.45 21.82
C ASP A 177 -2.32 26.69 22.03
N SER A 178 -2.95 26.22 20.97
CA SER A 178 -4.26 25.55 20.92
C SER A 178 -5.46 26.40 21.30
N THR A 179 -5.28 27.67 21.60
CA THR A 179 -6.35 28.57 22.07
C THR A 179 -6.54 29.78 21.18
N THR A 180 -5.45 30.40 20.75
CA THR A 180 -5.46 31.57 19.86
C THR A 180 -5.82 31.16 18.44
N ASP A 181 -6.66 31.96 17.78
CA ASP A 181 -6.89 31.80 16.34
C ASP A 181 -5.69 32.36 15.57
N ASP A 182 -4.92 31.47 14.99
CA ASP A 182 -3.68 31.75 14.28
C ASP A 182 -3.88 31.98 12.77
N THR A 183 -5.13 31.91 12.27
CA THR A 183 -5.45 31.96 10.84
C THR A 183 -4.82 33.16 10.14
N ALA A 184 -5.09 34.36 10.64
CA ALA A 184 -4.60 35.60 10.02
C ALA A 184 -3.07 35.70 10.07
N ALA A 185 -2.45 35.30 11.17
CA ALA A 185 -1.00 35.31 11.32
C ALA A 185 -0.31 34.33 10.39
N ILE A 186 -0.84 33.11 10.26
CA ILE A 186 -0.31 32.12 9.32
C ILE A 186 -0.51 32.57 7.88
N GLN A 187 -1.71 33.05 7.53
CA GLN A 187 -1.98 33.55 6.18
C GLN A 187 -1.05 34.71 5.81
N ALA A 188 -0.81 35.65 6.73
CA ALA A 188 0.15 36.73 6.51
C ALA A 188 1.58 36.23 6.24
N ALA A 189 1.99 35.12 6.89
CA ALA A 189 3.28 34.49 6.59
C ALA A 189 3.33 33.88 5.19
N LEU A 190 2.26 33.19 4.77
CA LEU A 190 2.13 32.62 3.44
C LEU A 190 2.14 33.72 2.35
N ASP A 191 1.38 34.78 2.56
CA ASP A 191 1.28 35.90 1.62
C ASP A 191 2.63 36.66 1.51
N ALA A 192 3.28 36.88 2.65
CA ALA A 192 4.60 37.50 2.69
C ALA A 192 5.67 36.63 2.00
N ALA A 193 5.60 35.30 2.17
CA ALA A 193 6.50 34.39 1.48
C ALA A 193 6.34 34.48 -0.04
N SER A 194 5.10 34.45 -0.51
CA SER A 194 4.78 34.64 -1.94
C SER A 194 5.26 35.98 -2.48
N THR A 195 4.95 37.07 -1.77
CA THR A 195 5.31 38.43 -2.22
C THR A 195 6.83 38.67 -2.26
N ARG A 196 7.56 38.01 -1.33
CA ARG A 196 9.03 38.15 -1.23
C ARG A 196 9.80 37.11 -2.06
N GLY A 197 9.12 36.22 -2.77
CA GLY A 197 9.76 35.12 -3.50
C GLY A 197 10.47 34.10 -2.59
N ILE A 198 10.05 33.99 -1.33
CA ILE A 198 10.58 33.00 -0.37
C ILE A 198 9.72 31.77 -0.46
N SER A 199 10.31 30.64 -0.84
CA SER A 199 9.55 29.40 -1.02
C SER A 199 9.15 28.71 0.27
N ALA A 200 10.01 28.73 1.30
CA ALA A 200 9.81 27.94 2.50
C ALA A 200 9.08 28.70 3.61
N VAL A 201 8.04 28.09 4.19
CA VAL A 201 7.34 28.59 5.38
C VAL A 201 7.36 27.50 6.46
N LEU A 202 7.94 27.81 7.60
CA LEU A 202 8.09 26.92 8.75
C LEU A 202 6.92 27.08 9.70
N PHE A 203 6.36 25.94 10.09
CA PHE A 203 5.40 25.79 11.17
C PHE A 203 6.08 25.04 12.33
N PRO A 204 6.64 25.71 13.32
CA PRO A 204 7.23 25.04 14.48
C PRO A 204 6.23 24.19 15.26
N THR A 205 6.71 23.22 16.00
CA THR A 205 5.90 22.39 16.89
C THR A 205 4.90 23.21 17.69
N GLY A 206 3.63 22.85 17.63
CA GLY A 206 2.52 23.55 18.30
C GLY A 206 1.17 23.15 17.73
N THR A 207 0.10 23.54 18.38
CA THR A 207 -1.27 23.36 17.88
C THR A 207 -1.82 24.73 17.48
N TYR A 208 -1.86 24.97 16.18
CA TYR A 208 -2.37 26.20 15.59
C TYR A 208 -3.86 26.06 15.32
N LYS A 209 -4.66 26.83 16.03
CA LYS A 209 -6.09 26.88 15.80
C LYS A 209 -6.37 27.76 14.58
N VAL A 210 -7.15 27.22 13.63
CA VAL A 210 -7.45 27.92 12.38
C VAL A 210 -8.94 27.91 12.07
N SER A 211 -9.43 28.96 11.41
CA SER A 211 -10.83 29.17 11.08
C SER A 211 -11.02 29.31 9.57
N ALA A 212 -12.00 28.63 9.00
CA ALA A 212 -12.35 28.74 7.59
C ALA A 212 -13.06 30.09 7.32
N THR A 213 -12.30 31.13 7.05
CA THR A 213 -12.82 32.51 6.91
C THR A 213 -12.62 33.13 5.54
N THR A 214 -11.69 32.63 4.74
CA THR A 214 -11.40 33.19 3.41
C THR A 214 -12.31 32.53 2.39
N ALA A 215 -13.18 33.30 1.74
CA ALA A 215 -14.09 32.83 0.71
C ALA A 215 -13.52 33.02 -0.69
N ASP A 216 -13.60 31.96 -1.51
CA ASP A 216 -13.35 31.97 -2.94
C ASP A 216 -14.52 31.26 -3.65
N ASN A 217 -15.37 32.02 -4.36
CA ASN A 217 -16.56 31.47 -5.06
C ASN A 217 -17.42 30.51 -4.22
N ASN A 218 -17.79 30.90 -3.00
CA ASN A 218 -18.53 30.09 -2.02
C ASN A 218 -17.76 28.89 -1.43
N PHE A 219 -16.47 28.78 -1.72
CA PHE A 219 -15.60 27.83 -1.05
C PHE A 219 -14.78 28.56 0.03
N PHE A 220 -14.85 28.09 1.26
CA PHE A 220 -14.14 28.70 2.38
C PHE A 220 -12.82 27.98 2.67
N ALA A 221 -11.77 28.69 3.00
CA ALA A 221 -10.50 28.12 3.39
C ALA A 221 -10.03 28.68 4.74
N ALA A 222 -9.40 27.85 5.53
CA ALA A 222 -8.65 28.34 6.67
C ALA A 222 -7.31 28.93 6.20
N LEU A 223 -6.58 28.20 5.37
CA LEU A 223 -5.30 28.63 4.82
C LEU A 223 -5.28 28.42 3.30
N THR A 224 -4.88 29.45 2.57
CA THR A 224 -4.68 29.41 1.12
C THR A 224 -3.20 29.43 0.81
N VAL A 225 -2.74 28.48 0.00
CA VAL A 225 -1.35 28.31 -0.39
C VAL A 225 -1.09 28.98 -1.73
N HIS A 226 0.11 29.52 -1.92
CA HIS A 226 0.53 30.16 -3.18
C HIS A 226 1.49 29.27 -3.97
N SER A 227 1.62 29.55 -5.27
CA SER A 227 2.56 28.84 -6.14
C SER A 227 4.01 28.95 -5.64
N GLY A 228 4.76 27.85 -5.77
CA GLY A 228 6.16 27.77 -5.38
C GLY A 228 6.41 27.62 -3.89
N GLN A 229 5.37 27.43 -3.06
CA GLN A 229 5.53 27.31 -1.62
C GLN A 229 5.87 25.90 -1.15
N ARG A 230 6.77 25.85 -0.18
CA ARG A 230 7.13 24.67 0.59
C ARG A 230 6.77 24.90 2.05
N LEU A 231 5.73 24.24 2.52
CA LEU A 231 5.26 24.30 3.89
C LEU A 231 5.95 23.20 4.71
N LEU A 232 6.76 23.62 5.67
CA LEU A 232 7.56 22.74 6.52
C LEU A 232 6.95 22.67 7.92
N PHE A 233 6.43 21.50 8.29
CA PHE A 233 5.81 21.29 9.59
C PHE A 233 6.77 20.53 10.51
N ASP A 234 7.22 21.18 11.58
CA ASP A 234 8.00 20.52 12.63
C ASP A 234 7.04 19.88 13.65
N ALA A 235 6.45 18.75 13.31
CA ALA A 235 5.41 18.06 14.07
C ALA A 235 4.31 19.02 14.58
N ALA A 236 3.79 19.86 13.68
CA ALA A 236 2.78 20.86 14.00
C ALA A 236 1.36 20.40 13.70
N THR A 237 0.41 20.86 14.47
CA THR A 237 -1.02 20.57 14.31
C THR A 237 -1.77 21.81 13.81
N LEU A 238 -2.56 21.66 12.75
CA LEU A 238 -3.60 22.60 12.36
C LEU A 238 -4.95 22.08 12.88
N GLN A 239 -5.55 22.79 13.82
CA GLN A 239 -6.83 22.44 14.41
C GLN A 239 -7.92 23.40 13.93
N LEU A 240 -8.87 22.88 13.15
CA LEU A 240 -9.97 23.69 12.65
C LEU A 240 -10.98 24.04 13.75
N THR A 241 -11.40 25.28 13.78
CA THR A 241 -12.54 25.70 14.61
C THR A 241 -13.85 25.23 14.00
N ALA A 242 -14.84 24.98 14.85
CA ALA A 242 -16.17 24.62 14.40
C ALA A 242 -16.76 25.67 13.44
N ASN A 243 -17.35 25.20 12.35
CA ASN A 243 -18.02 26.04 11.38
C ASN A 243 -19.30 25.38 10.85
N GLY A 244 -20.05 26.03 9.98
CA GLY A 244 -21.27 25.51 9.37
C GLY A 244 -21.30 25.69 7.85
N TYR A 245 -20.12 25.75 7.20
CA TYR A 245 -20.05 25.88 5.76
C TYR A 245 -20.21 24.54 5.04
N ASP A 246 -20.94 24.52 3.94
CA ASP A 246 -21.08 23.34 3.10
C ASP A 246 -19.80 22.99 2.31
N PHE A 247 -18.97 24.01 1.99
CA PHE A 247 -17.76 23.88 1.15
C PHE A 247 -16.59 24.59 1.79
N TYR A 248 -15.63 23.84 2.30
CA TYR A 248 -14.43 24.42 2.91
C TYR A 248 -13.25 23.43 2.95
N ALA A 249 -12.05 23.95 3.22
CA ALA A 249 -10.87 23.14 3.50
C ALA A 249 -10.00 23.78 4.60
N VAL A 250 -9.25 22.97 5.31
CA VAL A 250 -8.23 23.47 6.23
C VAL A 250 -7.05 24.02 5.46
N LEU A 251 -6.54 23.29 4.48
CA LEU A 251 -5.47 23.72 3.59
C LEU A 251 -5.96 23.69 2.15
N ASN A 252 -6.06 24.85 1.51
CA ASN A 252 -6.54 25.02 0.15
C ASN A 252 -5.38 25.27 -0.82
N ILE A 253 -5.12 24.29 -1.68
CA ILE A 253 -4.13 24.33 -2.77
C ILE A 253 -4.92 24.42 -4.08
N HIS A 254 -5.24 25.65 -4.49
CA HIS A 254 -6.15 25.94 -5.58
C HIS A 254 -5.55 26.89 -6.61
N ASN A 255 -5.55 26.50 -7.87
CA ASN A 255 -5.00 27.28 -8.99
C ASN A 255 -3.50 27.62 -8.82
N VAL A 256 -2.71 26.72 -8.27
CA VAL A 256 -1.30 26.94 -7.94
C VAL A 256 -0.40 25.82 -8.46
N ASN A 257 0.90 26.12 -8.55
CA ASN A 257 1.89 25.20 -9.06
C ASN A 257 3.09 25.08 -8.10
N ASN A 258 3.75 23.91 -8.11
CA ASN A 258 4.99 23.67 -7.39
C ASN A 258 4.84 23.87 -5.88
N VAL A 259 3.89 23.19 -5.26
CA VAL A 259 3.62 23.23 -3.82
C VAL A 259 4.11 21.96 -3.15
N THR A 260 4.79 22.11 -2.02
CA THR A 260 5.19 20.98 -1.15
C THR A 260 4.65 21.18 0.26
N VAL A 261 4.05 20.15 0.83
CA VAL A 261 3.59 20.06 2.23
C VAL A 261 4.26 18.86 2.86
N GLU A 262 5.09 19.08 3.90
CA GLU A 262 5.90 18.01 4.48
C GLU A 262 6.29 18.26 5.95
N GLY A 263 6.80 17.24 6.63
CA GLY A 263 7.48 17.39 7.92
C GLY A 263 6.63 17.08 9.15
N GLY A 264 5.59 16.29 9.04
CA GLY A 264 4.80 15.82 10.19
C GLY A 264 3.64 16.74 10.55
N LEU A 265 2.87 17.17 9.56
CA LEU A 265 1.61 17.89 9.77
C LEU A 265 0.53 16.97 10.34
N THR A 266 -0.15 17.43 11.40
CA THR A 266 -1.43 16.87 11.82
C THR A 266 -2.56 17.86 11.51
N ILE A 267 -3.61 17.42 10.82
CA ILE A 267 -4.83 18.21 10.61
C ILE A 267 -5.95 17.58 11.45
N ILE A 268 -6.59 18.39 12.30
CA ILE A 268 -7.79 18.01 13.04
C ILE A 268 -8.95 18.86 12.50
N GLY A 269 -9.89 18.21 11.84
CA GLY A 269 -11.10 18.84 11.33
C GLY A 269 -12.17 19.06 12.41
N ASP A 270 -13.32 19.56 12.02
CA ASP A 270 -14.41 19.91 12.90
C ASP A 270 -15.59 18.92 12.87
N ARG A 271 -15.38 17.71 12.35
CA ARG A 271 -16.40 16.68 12.20
C ARG A 271 -17.34 16.52 13.41
N GLU A 272 -16.77 16.56 14.61
CA GLU A 272 -17.52 16.35 15.86
C GLU A 272 -18.22 17.62 16.39
N SER A 273 -17.83 18.78 15.86
CA SER A 273 -18.31 20.10 16.27
C SER A 273 -18.91 20.92 15.12
N HIS A 274 -19.02 20.36 13.93
CA HIS A 274 -19.63 21.03 12.77
C HIS A 274 -21.06 21.43 13.06
N THR A 275 -21.43 22.67 12.77
CA THR A 275 -22.70 23.24 13.20
C THR A 275 -23.84 23.09 12.21
N ALA A 276 -23.56 22.79 10.93
CA ALA A 276 -24.55 22.47 9.94
C ALA A 276 -24.81 20.96 9.84
N THR A 277 -26.01 20.62 9.36
CA THR A 277 -26.42 19.24 9.05
C THR A 277 -26.37 18.93 7.57
N THR A 278 -26.12 19.95 6.74
CA THR A 278 -25.97 19.89 5.29
C THR A 278 -24.52 20.08 4.88
N GLY A 279 -24.22 19.79 3.63
CA GLY A 279 -22.86 19.88 3.09
C GLY A 279 -22.04 18.61 3.34
N GLU A 280 -21.08 18.39 2.46
CA GLU A 280 -20.23 17.20 2.49
C GLU A 280 -18.77 17.49 2.09
N SER A 281 -18.44 18.76 1.85
CA SER A 281 -17.16 19.15 1.27
C SER A 281 -16.30 19.96 2.25
N GLY A 282 -16.17 19.48 3.48
CA GLY A 282 -15.26 20.00 4.50
C GLY A 282 -13.95 19.21 4.51
N HIS A 283 -13.00 19.55 3.62
CA HIS A 283 -11.80 18.76 3.38
C HIS A 283 -10.64 19.13 4.31
N GLY A 284 -9.77 18.16 4.61
CA GLY A 284 -8.50 18.44 5.28
C GLY A 284 -7.54 19.17 4.35
N ILE A 285 -7.25 18.59 3.19
CA ILE A 285 -6.45 19.21 2.13
C ILE A 285 -7.25 19.16 0.82
N ARG A 286 -7.39 20.30 0.17
CA ARG A 286 -8.01 20.42 -1.14
C ARG A 286 -6.96 20.82 -2.18
N ILE A 287 -6.82 20.02 -3.24
CA ILE A 287 -5.91 20.23 -4.36
C ILE A 287 -6.75 20.30 -5.62
N VAL A 288 -6.96 21.48 -6.18
CA VAL A 288 -7.83 21.69 -7.33
C VAL A 288 -7.17 22.57 -8.36
N ASN A 289 -7.18 22.14 -9.62
CA ASN A 289 -6.52 22.81 -10.74
C ASN A 289 -5.08 23.24 -10.40
N SER A 290 -4.33 22.32 -9.80
CA SER A 290 -2.99 22.61 -9.27
C SER A 290 -1.99 21.57 -9.78
N HIS A 291 -0.77 22.04 -10.11
CA HIS A 291 0.22 21.21 -10.77
C HIS A 291 1.50 21.08 -9.95
N ASN A 292 2.13 19.89 -10.02
CA ASN A 292 3.38 19.59 -9.31
C ASN A 292 3.20 19.80 -7.80
N VAL A 293 2.22 19.14 -7.21
CA VAL A 293 1.92 19.22 -5.78
C VAL A 293 2.44 17.96 -5.09
N HIS A 294 3.19 18.14 -4.02
CA HIS A 294 3.68 17.04 -3.18
C HIS A 294 3.19 17.22 -1.74
N VAL A 295 2.47 16.24 -1.24
CA VAL A 295 1.99 16.18 0.14
C VAL A 295 2.56 14.93 0.78
N SER A 296 3.35 15.10 1.85
CA SER A 296 3.98 13.97 2.55
C SER A 296 3.99 14.14 4.07
N ASP A 297 3.98 13.01 4.77
CA ASP A 297 4.09 12.94 6.23
C ASP A 297 2.95 13.70 6.94
N VAL A 298 1.70 13.45 6.53
CA VAL A 298 0.52 14.14 7.04
C VAL A 298 -0.45 13.16 7.69
N ASP A 299 -0.96 13.52 8.87
CA ASP A 299 -2.03 12.81 9.59
C ASP A 299 -3.29 13.69 9.60
N ILE A 300 -4.38 13.24 8.98
CA ILE A 300 -5.62 13.99 8.85
C ILE A 300 -6.74 13.27 9.59
N ARG A 301 -7.40 13.96 10.50
CA ARG A 301 -8.43 13.35 11.36
C ARG A 301 -9.67 14.22 11.44
N TYR A 302 -10.81 13.56 11.56
CA TYR A 302 -12.09 14.17 11.90
C TYR A 302 -12.53 15.32 10.97
N THR A 303 -12.29 15.19 9.66
CA THR A 303 -12.80 16.14 8.67
C THR A 303 -14.31 15.92 8.44
N TRP A 304 -15.05 16.98 8.14
CA TRP A 304 -16.46 16.90 7.77
C TRP A 304 -16.68 16.32 6.38
N GLY A 305 -15.74 16.50 5.46
CA GLY A 305 -15.69 15.89 4.14
C GLY A 305 -14.60 14.84 4.01
N ASP A 306 -13.84 14.93 2.94
CA ASP A 306 -12.72 14.04 2.67
C ASP A 306 -11.46 14.43 3.47
N GLY A 307 -10.57 13.48 3.68
CA GLY A 307 -9.24 13.81 4.20
C GLY A 307 -8.46 14.63 3.19
N VAL A 308 -8.34 14.12 1.96
CA VAL A 308 -7.73 14.81 0.83
C VAL A 308 -8.69 14.76 -0.36
N CYS A 309 -8.83 15.88 -1.08
CA CYS A 309 -9.59 15.96 -2.31
C CYS A 309 -8.71 16.50 -3.44
N VAL A 310 -8.58 15.74 -4.54
CA VAL A 310 -7.85 16.13 -5.75
C VAL A 310 -8.85 16.25 -6.89
N GLY A 311 -8.88 17.39 -7.57
CA GLY A 311 -9.88 17.64 -8.61
C GLY A 311 -9.54 18.77 -9.58
N GLY A 312 -10.55 19.20 -10.32
CA GLY A 312 -10.53 20.30 -11.29
C GLY A 312 -11.57 21.36 -11.02
N ASN A 313 -11.58 22.43 -11.81
CA ASN A 313 -12.55 23.53 -11.75
C ASN A 313 -13.77 23.33 -12.67
N GLY A 314 -14.02 22.11 -13.11
CA GLY A 314 -15.19 21.80 -13.94
C GLY A 314 -14.94 21.88 -15.45
N THR A 315 -13.71 22.04 -15.88
CA THR A 315 -13.29 21.94 -17.29
C THR A 315 -12.10 21.01 -17.43
N MET A 316 -11.87 20.46 -18.63
CA MET A 316 -10.75 19.55 -18.89
C MET A 316 -9.39 20.24 -18.94
N ASP A 317 -9.35 21.54 -19.15
CA ASP A 317 -8.12 22.32 -19.15
C ASP A 317 -7.68 22.70 -17.72
N GLU A 318 -8.62 22.64 -16.78
CA GLU A 318 -8.44 23.08 -15.39
C GLU A 318 -8.48 21.89 -14.41
N ILE A 319 -7.67 20.87 -14.67
CA ILE A 319 -7.53 19.68 -13.82
C ILE A 319 -6.21 19.70 -13.06
N SER A 320 -6.15 18.99 -11.95
CA SER A 320 -4.88 18.82 -11.23
C SER A 320 -3.93 17.87 -11.96
N LYS A 321 -2.61 18.20 -11.99
CA LYS A 321 -1.59 17.42 -12.70
C LYS A 321 -0.34 17.21 -11.85
N ASN A 322 0.25 16.00 -11.96
CA ASN A 322 1.48 15.63 -11.24
C ASN A 322 1.36 15.84 -9.72
N VAL A 323 0.38 15.19 -9.11
CA VAL A 323 0.14 15.24 -7.66
C VAL A 323 0.73 14.00 -7.01
N THR A 324 1.54 14.17 -5.97
CA THR A 324 2.08 13.08 -5.16
C THR A 324 1.56 13.20 -3.73
N ILE A 325 0.97 12.11 -3.24
CA ILE A 325 0.47 11.95 -1.88
C ILE A 325 1.22 10.78 -1.27
N GLU A 326 2.05 11.03 -0.27
CA GLU A 326 3.00 10.06 0.25
C GLU A 326 3.02 10.07 1.78
N ARG A 327 2.96 8.89 2.40
CA ARG A 327 2.93 8.74 3.86
C ARG A 327 1.85 9.60 4.53
N VAL A 328 0.67 9.66 3.88
CA VAL A 328 -0.51 10.34 4.40
C VAL A 328 -1.42 9.32 5.07
N ARG A 329 -1.91 9.67 6.24
CA ARG A 329 -2.89 8.88 6.98
C ARG A 329 -4.16 9.68 7.16
N THR A 330 -5.31 9.04 6.94
CA THR A 330 -6.60 9.63 7.28
C THR A 330 -7.33 8.75 8.28
N TYR A 331 -7.99 9.37 9.23
CA TYR A 331 -8.73 8.69 10.27
C TYR A 331 -10.04 9.41 10.57
N LYS A 332 -11.14 8.70 10.49
CA LYS A 332 -12.48 9.23 10.79
C LYS A 332 -12.84 10.49 10.01
N CYS A 333 -12.47 10.57 8.75
CA CYS A 333 -13.06 11.54 7.84
C CYS A 333 -14.53 11.17 7.58
N SER A 334 -15.43 12.15 7.47
CA SER A 334 -16.86 11.84 7.37
C SER A 334 -17.22 11.21 6.04
N ARG A 335 -16.53 11.55 4.95
CA ARG A 335 -16.81 11.09 3.59
C ARG A 335 -15.76 10.09 3.12
N ASN A 336 -14.70 10.50 2.46
CA ASN A 336 -13.65 9.62 1.98
C ASN A 336 -12.29 9.93 2.64
N GLY A 337 -11.38 8.97 2.63
CA GLY A 337 -9.99 9.23 2.97
C GLY A 337 -9.33 10.12 1.92
N LEU A 338 -9.47 9.72 0.65
CA LEU A 338 -8.99 10.46 -0.52
C LEU A 338 -10.03 10.41 -1.64
N SER A 339 -10.36 11.54 -2.24
CA SER A 339 -11.12 11.63 -3.49
C SER A 339 -10.23 12.11 -4.63
N ILE A 340 -10.33 11.46 -5.80
CA ILE A 340 -9.69 11.88 -7.06
C ILE A 340 -10.79 12.03 -8.10
N ILE A 341 -11.08 13.26 -8.46
CA ILE A 341 -12.23 13.60 -9.33
C ILE A 341 -11.76 13.80 -10.76
N GLU A 342 -11.03 14.89 -11.05
CA GLU A 342 -10.39 15.13 -12.34
C GLU A 342 -8.91 15.37 -12.14
N ALA A 343 -8.08 14.50 -12.71
CA ALA A 343 -6.63 14.65 -12.57
C ALA A 343 -5.86 13.85 -13.63
N ASP A 344 -4.63 14.26 -13.86
CA ASP A 344 -3.67 13.57 -14.71
C ASP A 344 -2.32 13.43 -13.99
N GLY A 345 -1.89 12.21 -13.76
CA GLY A 345 -0.64 11.94 -13.05
C GLY A 345 -0.75 12.10 -11.54
N VAL A 346 -1.48 11.21 -10.86
CA VAL A 346 -1.55 11.17 -9.40
C VAL A 346 -0.81 9.94 -8.89
N VAL A 347 0.11 10.15 -7.96
CA VAL A 347 0.82 9.07 -7.25
C VAL A 347 0.42 9.09 -5.78
N VAL A 348 -0.14 7.99 -5.31
CA VAL A 348 -0.48 7.77 -3.89
C VAL A 348 0.35 6.60 -3.40
N ARG A 349 1.23 6.82 -2.42
CA ARG A 349 2.09 5.75 -1.93
C ARG A 349 2.32 5.78 -0.43
N ASP A 350 2.47 4.59 0.14
CA ASP A 350 2.78 4.39 1.57
C ASP A 350 1.75 5.06 2.50
N CYS A 351 0.45 4.97 2.16
CA CYS A 351 -0.64 5.67 2.82
C CYS A 351 -1.61 4.73 3.54
N ASP A 352 -2.30 5.27 4.56
CA ASP A 352 -3.38 4.60 5.28
C ASP A 352 -4.65 5.46 5.26
N PHE A 353 -5.75 4.96 4.68
CA PHE A 353 -7.05 5.64 4.65
C PHE A 353 -8.10 4.80 5.39
N THR A 354 -8.49 5.26 6.59
CA THR A 354 -9.22 4.39 7.51
C THR A 354 -10.38 5.06 8.22
N TYR A 355 -11.39 4.26 8.56
CA TYR A 355 -12.51 4.62 9.44
C TYR A 355 -13.40 5.77 8.95
N THR A 356 -13.62 5.91 7.65
CA THR A 356 -14.65 6.83 7.12
C THR A 356 -16.05 6.27 7.44
N ASP A 357 -16.95 7.05 8.05
CA ASP A 357 -18.17 6.44 8.57
C ASP A 357 -19.42 7.34 8.74
N ARG A 358 -19.52 8.51 8.08
CA ARG A 358 -20.71 9.39 8.23
C ARG A 358 -21.46 9.66 6.93
N THR A 359 -20.80 10.29 5.97
CA THR A 359 -21.43 10.77 4.73
C THR A 359 -20.98 9.89 3.57
N ALA A 360 -21.93 9.37 2.79
CA ALA A 360 -21.59 8.58 1.60
C ALA A 360 -20.67 9.38 0.66
N PRO A 361 -19.75 8.70 -0.07
CA PRO A 361 -19.67 7.27 -0.28
C PRO A 361 -18.81 6.47 0.72
N GLN A 362 -18.07 7.08 1.66
CA GLN A 362 -17.34 6.44 2.77
C GLN A 362 -16.31 5.39 2.32
N TYR A 363 -15.54 5.70 1.30
CA TYR A 363 -14.41 4.86 0.85
C TYR A 363 -13.08 5.33 1.42
N GLY A 364 -12.11 4.42 1.49
CA GLY A 364 -10.73 4.80 1.73
C GLY A 364 -10.21 5.69 0.61
N ILE A 365 -10.35 5.23 -0.64
CA ILE A 365 -10.08 6.02 -1.85
C ILE A 365 -11.28 5.92 -2.79
N ASP A 366 -11.71 7.07 -3.31
CA ASP A 366 -12.75 7.20 -4.33
C ASP A 366 -12.21 7.92 -5.57
N VAL A 367 -12.21 7.23 -6.71
CA VAL A 367 -11.82 7.79 -8.01
C VAL A 367 -13.09 7.94 -8.84
N GLU A 368 -13.55 9.18 -9.01
CA GLU A 368 -14.83 9.46 -9.65
C GLU A 368 -14.72 10.65 -10.63
N PRO A 369 -14.21 10.44 -11.85
CA PRO A 369 -14.18 11.51 -12.86
C PRO A 369 -15.61 11.93 -13.25
N ASN A 370 -15.93 13.18 -12.98
CA ASN A 370 -17.27 13.72 -13.16
C ASN A 370 -17.51 14.38 -14.53
N LEU A 371 -16.45 14.82 -15.22
CA LEU A 371 -16.55 15.54 -16.50
C LEU A 371 -15.65 14.97 -17.59
N GLY A 372 -14.42 14.62 -17.27
CA GLY A 372 -13.42 14.23 -18.25
C GLY A 372 -12.78 12.92 -17.95
N THR A 373 -11.66 12.96 -17.23
CA THR A 373 -10.91 11.76 -16.86
C THR A 373 -10.16 11.94 -15.55
N ALA A 374 -9.89 10.80 -14.92
CA ALA A 374 -8.86 10.67 -13.92
C ALA A 374 -7.88 9.62 -14.45
N THR A 375 -6.72 10.05 -14.92
CA THR A 375 -5.79 9.19 -15.68
C THR A 375 -4.37 9.23 -15.13
N ASN A 376 -3.54 8.25 -15.54
CA ASN A 376 -2.17 8.10 -15.07
C ASN A 376 -2.05 8.07 -13.53
N ILE A 377 -3.02 7.39 -12.90
CA ILE A 377 -3.07 7.26 -11.44
C ILE A 377 -2.30 6.00 -11.03
N THR A 378 -1.41 6.16 -10.07
CA THR A 378 -0.70 5.04 -9.41
C THR A 378 -0.96 5.07 -7.92
N ILE A 379 -1.48 3.96 -7.38
CA ILE A 379 -1.72 3.75 -5.96
C ILE A 379 -0.86 2.56 -5.52
N GLU A 380 0.07 2.79 -4.60
CA GLU A 380 1.09 1.80 -4.23
C GLU A 380 1.33 1.74 -2.73
N ASN A 381 1.40 0.53 -2.16
CA ASN A 381 1.59 0.30 -0.72
C ASN A 381 0.54 1.02 0.14
N VAL A 382 -0.73 0.88 -0.21
CA VAL A 382 -1.82 1.62 0.45
C VAL A 382 -2.78 0.68 1.15
N ARG A 383 -3.14 1.03 2.38
CA ARG A 383 -4.14 0.33 3.19
C ARG A 383 -5.43 1.15 3.26
N MET A 384 -6.54 0.51 2.94
CA MET A 384 -7.87 1.12 2.92
C MET A 384 -8.82 0.26 3.74
N LEU A 385 -8.77 0.45 5.06
CA LEU A 385 -9.38 -0.48 6.02
C LEU A 385 -10.41 0.19 6.94
N ASN A 386 -11.41 -0.57 7.33
CA ASN A 386 -12.43 -0.15 8.30
C ASN A 386 -13.25 1.08 7.86
N ASN A 387 -13.38 1.32 6.58
CA ASN A 387 -14.21 2.38 6.05
C ASN A 387 -15.69 1.96 6.03
N GLY A 388 -16.59 2.92 6.17
CA GLY A 388 -18.02 2.64 6.38
C GLY A 388 -18.69 1.86 5.25
N ILE A 389 -18.37 2.19 3.99
CA ILE A 389 -18.87 1.46 2.82
C ILE A 389 -17.77 0.56 2.24
N GLY A 390 -16.55 1.06 2.05
CA GLY A 390 -15.55 0.23 1.42
C GLY A 390 -14.13 0.76 1.36
N GLY A 391 -13.22 -0.10 0.89
CA GLY A 391 -11.82 0.26 0.76
C GLY A 391 -11.58 1.18 -0.43
N PHE A 392 -11.93 0.73 -1.63
CA PHE A 392 -11.63 1.42 -2.88
C PHE A 392 -12.86 1.50 -3.78
N ALA A 393 -13.05 2.63 -4.43
CA ALA A 393 -14.02 2.80 -5.49
C ALA A 393 -13.41 3.47 -6.73
N LEU A 394 -13.79 2.96 -7.90
CA LEU A 394 -13.60 3.60 -9.19
C LEU A 394 -14.96 3.68 -9.89
N TYR A 395 -15.46 4.87 -10.09
CA TYR A 395 -16.70 5.14 -10.81
C TYR A 395 -16.43 6.03 -12.01
N THR A 396 -16.58 5.49 -13.22
CA THR A 396 -16.29 6.24 -14.46
C THR A 396 -17.53 6.59 -15.27
N THR A 397 -18.69 6.57 -14.65
CA THR A 397 -19.99 6.73 -15.32
C THR A 397 -20.12 8.02 -16.11
N LYS A 398 -19.44 9.06 -15.70
CA LYS A 398 -19.45 10.39 -16.34
C LYS A 398 -18.19 10.68 -17.14
N ALA A 399 -17.19 9.78 -17.12
CA ALA A 399 -15.94 10.00 -17.83
C ALA A 399 -16.15 10.06 -19.33
N THR A 400 -15.66 11.10 -19.99
CA THR A 400 -15.74 11.31 -21.44
C THR A 400 -14.47 10.88 -22.16
N LEU A 401 -13.36 10.78 -21.43
CA LEU A 401 -12.04 10.41 -21.95
C LEU A 401 -11.54 9.11 -21.30
N PRO A 402 -10.67 8.35 -21.96
CA PRO A 402 -10.08 7.16 -21.39
C PRO A 402 -9.15 7.47 -20.21
N GLY A 403 -9.01 6.51 -19.30
CA GLY A 403 -8.15 6.60 -18.15
C GLY A 403 -7.27 5.38 -17.95
N VAL A 404 -6.16 5.57 -17.24
CA VAL A 404 -5.25 4.51 -16.82
C VAL A 404 -5.07 4.58 -15.31
N LEU A 405 -5.31 3.45 -14.65
CA LEU A 405 -5.14 3.30 -13.20
C LEU A 405 -4.26 2.08 -12.89
N THR A 406 -3.25 2.28 -12.08
CA THR A 406 -2.38 1.22 -11.59
C THR A 406 -2.44 1.12 -10.08
N LEU A 407 -2.78 -0.05 -9.56
CA LEU A 407 -2.81 -0.37 -8.14
C LEU A 407 -1.71 -1.40 -7.86
N ARG A 408 -0.82 -1.14 -6.88
CA ARG A 408 0.24 -2.08 -6.48
C ARG A 408 0.27 -2.24 -4.98
N ASN A 409 0.37 -3.49 -4.54
CA ASN A 409 0.51 -3.84 -3.13
C ASN A 409 -0.52 -3.09 -2.25
N ILE A 410 -1.80 -3.29 -2.54
CA ILE A 410 -2.90 -2.66 -1.82
C ILE A 410 -3.57 -3.63 -0.85
N GLU A 411 -4.07 -3.09 0.25
CA GLU A 411 -4.87 -3.83 1.21
C GLU A 411 -6.24 -3.16 1.39
N THR A 412 -7.30 -3.95 1.20
CA THR A 412 -8.69 -3.47 1.35
C THR A 412 -9.49 -4.42 2.22
N ASP A 413 -10.50 -3.89 2.86
CA ASP A 413 -11.58 -4.66 3.45
C ASP A 413 -12.94 -4.08 3.02
N ALA A 414 -14.01 -4.78 3.39
CA ALA A 414 -15.36 -4.40 3.03
C ALA A 414 -15.52 -4.21 1.50
N LYS A 415 -16.47 -3.40 1.06
CA LYS A 415 -16.82 -3.27 -0.35
C LYS A 415 -15.72 -2.58 -1.16
N THR A 416 -15.35 -3.17 -2.28
CA THR A 416 -14.48 -2.55 -3.27
C THR A 416 -15.14 -2.63 -4.63
N ILE A 417 -15.25 -1.49 -5.31
CA ILE A 417 -15.92 -1.36 -6.61
C ILE A 417 -14.92 -0.86 -7.65
N ILE A 418 -14.83 -1.57 -8.76
CA ILE A 418 -14.19 -1.10 -9.98
C ILE A 418 -15.28 -1.10 -11.05
N TYR A 419 -15.84 0.06 -11.33
CA TYR A 419 -16.91 0.27 -12.29
C TYR A 419 -16.43 1.20 -13.41
N THR A 420 -16.01 0.59 -14.51
CA THR A 420 -15.39 1.29 -15.64
C THR A 420 -16.36 1.53 -16.81
N SER A 421 -17.67 1.39 -16.58
CA SER A 421 -18.66 1.65 -17.61
C SER A 421 -18.94 3.15 -17.69
N SER A 422 -18.76 3.71 -18.86
CA SER A 422 -19.14 5.09 -19.16
C SER A 422 -20.20 5.14 -20.25
N ALA A 423 -21.35 5.72 -19.94
CA ALA A 423 -22.33 6.10 -20.95
C ALA A 423 -21.78 7.20 -21.87
N ALA A 424 -20.81 7.98 -21.41
CA ALA A 424 -20.18 9.06 -22.15
C ALA A 424 -19.00 8.65 -23.04
N GLY A 425 -18.61 7.36 -23.03
CA GLY A 425 -17.64 6.77 -23.97
C GLY A 425 -16.20 6.60 -23.50
N GLY A 426 -15.86 7.07 -22.31
CA GLY A 426 -14.52 6.87 -21.73
C GLY A 426 -14.30 5.38 -21.36
N THR A 427 -13.15 4.82 -21.74
CA THR A 427 -12.74 3.46 -21.35
C THR A 427 -11.56 3.52 -20.42
N PHE A 428 -11.45 2.57 -19.48
CA PHE A 428 -10.37 2.55 -18.50
C PHE A 428 -9.53 1.27 -18.61
N ASP A 429 -8.21 1.44 -18.56
CA ASP A 429 -7.24 0.34 -18.38
C ASP A 429 -6.83 0.32 -16.90
N VAL A 430 -7.28 -0.69 -16.18
CA VAL A 430 -7.02 -0.86 -14.76
C VAL A 430 -6.07 -2.04 -14.56
N ARG A 431 -4.95 -1.80 -13.88
CA ARG A 431 -3.93 -2.79 -13.57
C ARG A 431 -3.75 -2.90 -12.07
N VAL A 432 -3.90 -4.10 -11.56
CA VAL A 432 -3.73 -4.41 -10.14
C VAL A 432 -2.65 -5.48 -9.99
N ASP A 433 -1.63 -5.22 -9.18
CA ASP A 433 -0.56 -6.16 -8.89
C ASP A 433 -0.31 -6.21 -7.37
N GLY A 434 -0.58 -7.37 -6.75
CA GLY A 434 -0.49 -7.52 -5.31
C GLY A 434 -1.67 -6.85 -4.56
N TRP A 435 -2.77 -7.57 -4.47
CA TRP A 435 -3.95 -7.11 -3.75
C TRP A 435 -4.33 -8.09 -2.64
N ARG A 436 -4.35 -7.62 -1.39
CA ARG A 436 -4.90 -8.33 -0.26
C ARG A 436 -6.27 -7.78 0.08
N HIS A 437 -7.28 -8.64 0.07
CA HIS A 437 -8.65 -8.26 0.40
C HIS A 437 -9.20 -9.11 1.54
N THR A 438 -9.81 -8.48 2.54
CA THR A 438 -10.48 -9.19 3.64
C THR A 438 -11.97 -8.88 3.61
N GLN A 439 -12.78 -9.88 3.30
CA GLN A 439 -14.23 -9.80 3.47
C GLN A 439 -14.60 -10.09 4.91
N LYS A 440 -15.19 -9.11 5.59
CA LYS A 440 -15.53 -9.20 7.01
C LYS A 440 -16.75 -10.09 7.27
N SER A 441 -16.82 -10.62 8.49
CA SER A 441 -18.01 -11.28 9.01
C SER A 441 -19.20 -10.32 9.02
N GLY A 442 -20.40 -10.82 8.63
CA GLY A 442 -21.63 -10.03 8.60
C GLY A 442 -21.87 -9.24 7.31
N GLU A 443 -20.93 -9.21 6.37
CA GLU A 443 -21.15 -8.60 5.05
C GLU A 443 -22.34 -9.24 4.33
N THR A 444 -23.28 -8.41 3.88
CA THR A 444 -24.52 -8.87 3.23
C THR A 444 -24.42 -8.87 1.70
N ASN A 445 -23.44 -8.19 1.14
CA ASN A 445 -23.22 -8.03 -0.30
C ASN A 445 -21.85 -8.53 -0.71
N PRO A 446 -21.67 -8.91 -2.00
CA PRO A 446 -20.35 -9.18 -2.54
C PRO A 446 -19.45 -7.95 -2.39
N THR A 447 -18.21 -8.18 -1.98
CA THR A 447 -17.32 -7.09 -1.63
C THR A 447 -16.44 -6.62 -2.79
N LEU A 448 -16.04 -7.52 -3.70
CA LEU A 448 -15.31 -7.15 -4.92
C LEU A 448 -16.28 -7.12 -6.10
N ARG A 449 -16.74 -5.95 -6.47
CA ARG A 449 -17.59 -5.74 -7.62
C ARG A 449 -16.78 -5.15 -8.78
N LEU A 450 -16.64 -5.93 -9.83
CA LEU A 450 -15.83 -5.59 -11.01
C LEU A 450 -16.73 -5.51 -12.22
N SER A 451 -16.84 -4.36 -12.88
CA SER A 451 -17.73 -4.19 -14.02
C SER A 451 -17.27 -3.08 -14.97
N GLY A 452 -17.68 -3.15 -16.24
CA GLY A 452 -17.58 -2.06 -17.20
C GLY A 452 -16.77 -2.36 -18.45
N LYS A 453 -16.66 -1.35 -19.30
CA LYS A 453 -15.89 -1.39 -20.55
C LYS A 453 -14.41 -1.13 -20.31
N GLY A 454 -13.55 -1.64 -21.21
CA GLY A 454 -12.11 -1.50 -21.13
C GLY A 454 -11.42 -2.73 -20.58
N SER A 455 -10.25 -2.56 -19.98
CA SER A 455 -9.42 -3.68 -19.54
C SER A 455 -9.22 -3.65 -18.02
N LEU A 456 -9.43 -4.79 -17.38
CA LEU A 456 -9.06 -5.01 -16.00
C LEU A 456 -8.10 -6.20 -15.89
N ARG A 457 -6.89 -5.93 -15.41
CA ARG A 457 -5.86 -6.95 -15.15
C ARG A 457 -5.53 -6.99 -13.68
N ILE A 458 -5.72 -8.15 -13.08
CA ILE A 458 -5.40 -8.39 -11.66
C ILE A 458 -4.35 -9.50 -11.59
N ARG A 459 -3.26 -9.23 -10.89
CA ARG A 459 -2.22 -10.20 -10.57
C ARG A 459 -2.06 -10.31 -9.06
N GLN A 460 -1.87 -11.54 -8.57
CA GLN A 460 -1.62 -11.82 -7.16
C GLN A 460 -2.71 -11.25 -6.22
N LEU A 461 -3.96 -11.65 -6.46
CA LEU A 461 -5.07 -11.35 -5.57
C LEU A 461 -5.14 -12.41 -4.46
N TYR A 462 -4.99 -11.99 -3.21
CA TYR A 462 -5.20 -12.83 -2.04
C TYR A 462 -6.45 -12.36 -1.29
N VAL A 463 -7.43 -13.25 -1.14
CA VAL A 463 -8.69 -12.95 -0.47
C VAL A 463 -8.82 -13.80 0.79
N VAL A 464 -9.06 -13.13 1.92
CA VAL A 464 -9.50 -13.78 3.17
C VAL A 464 -11.00 -13.56 3.30
N ASN A 465 -11.77 -14.64 3.17
CA ASN A 465 -13.22 -14.57 3.24
C ASN A 465 -13.73 -15.01 4.62
N LYS A 466 -14.30 -14.08 5.37
CA LYS A 466 -14.92 -14.32 6.69
C LYS A 466 -16.43 -14.17 6.66
N SER A 467 -17.05 -14.13 5.49
CA SER A 467 -18.47 -13.93 5.28
C SER A 467 -19.11 -15.12 4.58
N ALA A 468 -20.38 -15.35 4.84
CA ALA A 468 -21.20 -16.33 4.12
C ALA A 468 -21.63 -15.85 2.71
N LYS A 469 -21.03 -14.80 2.16
CA LYS A 469 -21.37 -14.22 0.86
C LYS A 469 -20.26 -14.40 -0.16
N ARG A 470 -20.62 -14.29 -1.43
CA ARG A 470 -19.69 -14.32 -2.55
C ARG A 470 -18.73 -13.12 -2.46
N VAL A 471 -17.46 -13.33 -2.74
CA VAL A 471 -16.45 -12.28 -2.62
C VAL A 471 -16.28 -11.52 -3.92
N ILE A 472 -16.06 -12.22 -5.01
CA ILE A 472 -15.72 -11.62 -6.32
C ILE A 472 -16.91 -11.76 -7.26
N ILE A 473 -17.39 -10.62 -7.76
CA ILE A 473 -18.44 -10.58 -8.78
C ILE A 473 -17.96 -9.73 -9.96
N PRO A 474 -17.44 -10.34 -11.01
CA PRO A 474 -17.30 -9.64 -12.29
C PRO A 474 -18.68 -9.52 -12.95
N LEU A 475 -19.00 -8.30 -13.34
CA LEU A 475 -20.21 -7.94 -14.07
C LEU A 475 -19.80 -7.16 -15.32
N ASP A 476 -20.23 -7.60 -16.52
CA ASP A 476 -20.13 -6.80 -17.73
C ASP A 476 -18.74 -6.24 -18.06
N ILE A 477 -17.69 -6.99 -17.76
CA ILE A 477 -16.32 -6.57 -18.07
C ILE A 477 -15.99 -7.00 -19.51
N GLU A 478 -15.54 -6.02 -20.30
CA GLU A 478 -15.17 -6.27 -21.69
C GLU A 478 -13.90 -7.13 -21.80
N ASN A 479 -12.85 -6.80 -21.03
CA ASN A 479 -11.60 -7.55 -20.98
C ASN A 479 -11.15 -7.76 -19.54
N LEU A 480 -11.27 -8.97 -19.02
CA LEU A 480 -10.84 -9.36 -17.69
C LEU A 480 -9.67 -10.34 -17.76
N ARG A 481 -8.58 -10.03 -17.07
CA ARG A 481 -7.51 -10.98 -16.82
C ARG A 481 -7.17 -11.02 -15.32
N MET A 482 -7.19 -12.21 -14.76
CA MET A 482 -6.80 -12.46 -13.37
C MET A 482 -5.74 -13.57 -13.34
N ASP A 483 -4.58 -13.28 -12.76
CA ASP A 483 -3.47 -14.23 -12.65
C ASP A 483 -3.07 -14.38 -11.17
N GLY A 484 -3.02 -15.60 -10.65
CA GLY A 484 -2.61 -15.88 -9.28
C GLY A 484 -3.62 -15.41 -8.25
N VAL A 485 -4.85 -15.90 -8.33
CA VAL A 485 -5.92 -15.62 -7.37
C VAL A 485 -5.95 -16.71 -6.30
N THR A 486 -5.78 -16.33 -5.05
CA THR A 486 -5.92 -17.22 -3.89
C THR A 486 -7.06 -16.76 -3.02
N VAL A 487 -7.96 -17.68 -2.67
CA VAL A 487 -9.03 -17.42 -1.72
C VAL A 487 -8.90 -18.36 -0.53
N GLU A 488 -8.85 -17.79 0.64
CA GLU A 488 -8.85 -18.49 1.93
C GLU A 488 -10.17 -18.21 2.64
N ASP A 489 -11.01 -19.23 2.75
CA ASP A 489 -12.28 -19.13 3.44
C ASP A 489 -12.10 -19.46 4.93
N ASP A 490 -12.81 -18.75 5.80
CA ASP A 490 -12.87 -19.05 7.21
C ASP A 490 -13.67 -20.35 7.42
N PRO A 491 -13.08 -21.42 7.99
CA PRO A 491 -13.77 -22.69 8.18
C PRO A 491 -14.97 -22.62 9.12
N ALA A 492 -15.09 -21.57 9.92
CA ALA A 492 -16.23 -21.38 10.82
C ALA A 492 -17.48 -20.86 10.10
N VAL A 493 -17.38 -20.45 8.84
CA VAL A 493 -18.48 -19.87 8.08
C VAL A 493 -18.90 -20.82 6.97
N SER A 494 -20.19 -21.19 6.93
CA SER A 494 -20.77 -21.95 5.82
C SER A 494 -20.81 -21.08 4.57
N ILE A 495 -19.82 -21.20 3.70
CA ILE A 495 -19.62 -20.30 2.56
C ILE A 495 -20.12 -20.96 1.29
N LYS A 496 -20.85 -20.19 0.51
CA LYS A 496 -21.41 -20.58 -0.75
C LYS A 496 -20.84 -19.72 -1.90
N GLY A 497 -19.77 -20.18 -2.52
CA GLY A 497 -19.23 -19.61 -3.75
C GLY A 497 -18.41 -18.34 -3.60
N THR A 498 -17.10 -18.45 -3.75
CA THR A 498 -16.14 -17.36 -3.61
C THR A 498 -16.09 -16.46 -4.83
N LEU A 499 -16.17 -17.04 -6.02
CA LEU A 499 -16.21 -16.33 -7.31
C LEU A 499 -17.58 -16.53 -7.95
N SER A 500 -18.31 -15.48 -8.21
CA SER A 500 -19.54 -15.55 -8.95
C SER A 500 -19.49 -14.61 -10.14
N VAL A 501 -19.44 -15.17 -11.33
CA VAL A 501 -19.66 -14.42 -12.55
C VAL A 501 -21.17 -14.31 -12.76
N GLN A 502 -21.73 -13.15 -12.48
CA GLN A 502 -23.14 -12.87 -12.79
C GLN A 502 -23.21 -12.10 -14.10
N SER A 503 -23.89 -12.68 -15.10
CA SER A 503 -24.38 -11.91 -16.22
C SER A 503 -25.77 -11.38 -15.86
N ALA A 504 -25.93 -10.08 -15.82
CA ALA A 504 -27.27 -9.49 -15.94
C ALA A 504 -27.79 -9.78 -17.36
N VAL A 505 -29.10 -9.84 -17.50
CA VAL A 505 -29.87 -10.42 -18.63
C VAL A 505 -29.49 -9.94 -20.05
N ASN A 506 -28.55 -9.01 -20.22
CA ASN A 506 -28.15 -8.46 -21.52
C ASN A 506 -26.64 -8.16 -21.66
N THR A 507 -25.77 -8.77 -20.87
CA THR A 507 -24.40 -8.36 -20.79
C THR A 507 -23.44 -9.49 -21.05
N SER A 508 -22.54 -9.28 -22.00
CA SER A 508 -21.47 -10.19 -22.36
C SER A 508 -20.16 -9.79 -21.68
N ILE A 509 -19.54 -10.71 -20.97
CA ILE A 509 -18.12 -10.59 -20.67
C ILE A 509 -17.40 -10.87 -21.99
N GLY A 510 -16.76 -9.87 -22.56
CA GLY A 510 -16.14 -9.99 -23.86
C GLY A 510 -15.00 -11.00 -23.85
N LYS A 511 -14.05 -10.86 -22.92
CA LYS A 511 -12.95 -11.80 -22.73
C LYS A 511 -12.55 -11.86 -21.26
N ALA A 512 -12.57 -13.05 -20.67
CA ALA A 512 -12.04 -13.26 -19.33
C ALA A 512 -10.99 -14.37 -19.35
N VAL A 513 -9.84 -14.11 -18.71
CA VAL A 513 -8.77 -15.09 -18.50
C VAL A 513 -8.45 -15.10 -17.01
N ILE A 514 -8.62 -16.25 -16.38
CA ILE A 514 -8.30 -16.44 -14.95
C ILE A 514 -7.31 -17.59 -14.87
N THR A 515 -6.12 -17.33 -14.33
CA THR A 515 -5.04 -18.31 -14.17
C THR A 515 -4.57 -18.38 -12.73
N GLY A 516 -4.01 -19.54 -12.33
CA GLY A 516 -3.46 -19.72 -10.98
C GLY A 516 -4.50 -19.50 -9.86
N PHE A 517 -5.74 -19.91 -10.09
CA PHE A 517 -6.78 -19.82 -9.07
C PHE A 517 -6.65 -20.95 -8.06
N LEU A 518 -6.58 -20.60 -6.78
CA LEU A 518 -6.56 -21.51 -5.65
C LEU A 518 -7.65 -21.14 -4.65
N SER A 519 -8.60 -22.03 -4.41
CA SER A 519 -9.55 -21.92 -3.30
C SER A 519 -9.26 -22.98 -2.26
N ARG A 520 -9.21 -22.61 -0.99
CA ARG A 520 -8.91 -23.50 0.12
C ARG A 520 -10.14 -24.06 0.79
N ASN A 521 -11.33 -23.65 0.39
CA ASN A 521 -12.58 -24.26 0.85
C ASN A 521 -13.64 -24.21 -0.26
N PRO A 522 -13.70 -25.20 -1.15
CA PRO A 522 -14.74 -25.32 -2.14
C PRO A 522 -16.03 -25.85 -1.50
N ALA A 523 -16.67 -25.07 -0.65
CA ALA A 523 -18.00 -25.42 -0.18
C ALA A 523 -19.01 -25.28 -1.31
N GLU A 524 -19.90 -26.27 -1.39
CA GLU A 524 -21.05 -26.42 -2.26
C GLU A 524 -21.66 -25.12 -2.77
N GLU A 525 -21.41 -24.61 -3.92
CA GLU A 525 -22.37 -23.94 -4.78
C GLU A 525 -21.76 -23.04 -5.85
N THR A 526 -22.34 -23.21 -7.02
CA THR A 526 -22.41 -22.31 -8.18
C THR A 526 -21.34 -21.21 -8.25
N TRP A 527 -20.20 -21.58 -8.67
CA TRP A 527 -19.17 -20.68 -9.13
C TRP A 527 -19.61 -19.88 -10.35
N TYR A 528 -20.74 -20.29 -10.95
CA TYR A 528 -21.24 -19.73 -12.20
C TYR A 528 -22.77 -19.79 -12.24
N SER A 529 -23.40 -18.64 -12.31
CA SER A 529 -24.81 -18.51 -12.66
C SER A 529 -24.98 -17.44 -13.74
N GLY A 530 -24.98 -17.82 -15.02
CA GLY A 530 -25.21 -16.90 -16.12
C GLY A 530 -24.77 -17.46 -17.47
N ASN A 531 -25.42 -17.02 -18.54
CA ASN A 531 -25.42 -17.71 -19.81
C ASN A 531 -24.25 -17.45 -20.75
N GLN A 532 -23.28 -16.61 -20.46
CA GLN A 532 -22.18 -16.35 -21.40
C GLN A 532 -20.87 -15.96 -20.71
N LEU A 533 -20.02 -16.92 -20.41
CA LEU A 533 -18.61 -16.71 -20.23
C LEU A 533 -17.89 -17.40 -21.42
N THR A 534 -17.43 -16.65 -22.39
CA THR A 534 -16.49 -17.17 -23.38
C THR A 534 -15.10 -17.00 -22.76
N VAL A 535 -14.54 -18.09 -22.26
CA VAL A 535 -13.21 -18.09 -21.68
C VAL A 535 -12.26 -18.65 -22.72
N ASP A 536 -11.42 -17.78 -23.26
CA ASP A 536 -10.30 -18.18 -24.09
C ASP A 536 -9.05 -18.40 -23.21
N ASN A 537 -8.51 -19.64 -23.25
CA ASN A 537 -7.27 -20.07 -22.61
C ASN A 537 -7.23 -20.00 -21.08
N LEU A 538 -7.75 -21.04 -20.47
CA LEU A 538 -7.46 -21.37 -19.07
C LEU A 538 -6.19 -22.20 -19.02
N GLN A 539 -5.13 -21.62 -18.47
CA GLN A 539 -3.85 -22.31 -18.31
C GLN A 539 -3.56 -22.51 -16.81
N ASP A 540 -3.27 -23.79 -16.46
CA ASP A 540 -2.47 -24.21 -15.30
C ASP A 540 -3.08 -24.11 -13.90
N THR A 541 -4.31 -24.56 -13.69
CA THR A 541 -4.81 -24.76 -12.33
C THR A 541 -4.92 -26.25 -12.00
N VAL A 542 -4.20 -26.70 -10.99
CA VAL A 542 -4.36 -27.99 -10.36
C VAL A 542 -5.14 -27.77 -9.06
N VAL A 543 -6.31 -28.37 -8.95
CA VAL A 543 -7.11 -28.32 -7.71
C VAL A 543 -6.90 -29.60 -6.94
N ASN A 544 -6.40 -29.50 -5.73
CA ASN A 544 -6.21 -30.61 -4.81
C ASN A 544 -7.32 -30.64 -3.77
N LEU A 545 -8.25 -31.58 -3.91
CA LEU A 545 -9.39 -31.72 -3.00
C LEU A 545 -9.04 -32.32 -1.64
N ASN A 546 -7.81 -32.83 -1.42
CA ASN A 546 -7.40 -33.32 -0.09
C ASN A 546 -7.42 -32.24 1.00
N GLU A 547 -7.22 -31.01 0.61
CA GLU A 547 -7.14 -29.87 1.53
C GLU A 547 -8.51 -29.21 1.75
N HIS A 548 -9.55 -29.64 1.01
CA HIS A 548 -10.78 -28.88 0.85
C HIS A 548 -12.07 -29.62 1.23
N LEU A 549 -12.00 -30.93 1.47
CA LEU A 549 -13.19 -31.71 1.79
C LEU A 549 -13.27 -31.96 3.30
N THR A 550 -14.09 -31.18 3.97
CA THR A 550 -14.46 -31.48 5.37
C THR A 550 -15.48 -32.60 5.42
N THR A 551 -15.15 -33.60 6.21
CA THR A 551 -15.98 -34.76 6.52
C THR A 551 -17.34 -34.37 7.07
N GLY A 552 -18.43 -34.82 6.46
CA GLY A 552 -19.75 -34.64 7.09
C GLY A 552 -20.99 -35.05 6.28
N GLY A 553 -20.86 -35.52 5.07
CA GLY A 553 -22.01 -35.88 4.23
C GLY A 553 -21.86 -37.19 3.46
N SER A 554 -22.98 -37.82 3.11
CA SER A 554 -23.04 -39.05 2.32
C SER A 554 -22.63 -38.89 0.84
N SER A 555 -22.31 -37.67 0.38
CA SER A 555 -21.75 -37.39 -0.95
C SER A 555 -21.10 -36.01 -0.97
N GLU A 556 -19.84 -35.98 -1.41
CA GLU A 556 -19.07 -34.75 -1.61
C GLU A 556 -19.16 -34.33 -3.07
N SER A 557 -19.52 -33.08 -3.32
CA SER A 557 -19.75 -32.56 -4.67
C SER A 557 -18.77 -31.46 -5.00
N TYR A 558 -18.10 -31.54 -6.15
CA TYR A 558 -17.23 -30.53 -6.69
C TYR A 558 -17.74 -30.07 -8.05
N LYS A 559 -17.87 -28.77 -8.27
CA LYS A 559 -18.16 -28.21 -9.60
C LYS A 559 -16.85 -27.79 -10.24
N LEU A 560 -16.55 -28.35 -11.41
CA LEU A 560 -15.40 -27.97 -12.19
C LEU A 560 -15.45 -26.47 -12.51
N LEU A 561 -14.35 -25.83 -12.23
CA LEU A 561 -14.11 -24.47 -12.66
C LEU A 561 -13.58 -24.48 -14.10
N LEU A 562 -13.88 -23.43 -14.83
CA LEU A 562 -13.35 -23.24 -16.20
C LEU A 562 -11.82 -23.20 -16.25
N CYS A 563 -11.18 -23.00 -15.09
CA CYS A 563 -9.73 -22.92 -14.92
C CYS A 563 -9.06 -24.24 -14.54
N ASP A 564 -9.81 -25.31 -14.31
CA ASP A 564 -9.22 -26.56 -13.85
C ASP A 564 -8.59 -27.32 -15.03
N LYS A 565 -7.28 -27.48 -15.04
CA LYS A 565 -6.56 -28.41 -15.93
C LYS A 565 -6.50 -29.81 -15.36
N ALA A 566 -6.39 -29.90 -14.05
CA ALA A 566 -6.36 -31.16 -13.34
C ALA A 566 -7.10 -31.02 -12.01
N LEU A 567 -7.93 -32.01 -11.73
CA LEU A 567 -8.59 -32.19 -10.45
C LEU A 567 -8.02 -33.45 -9.79
N VAL A 568 -7.50 -33.32 -8.57
CA VAL A 568 -6.97 -34.43 -7.80
C VAL A 568 -7.95 -34.75 -6.68
N LEU A 569 -8.50 -35.96 -6.73
CA LEU A 569 -9.33 -36.51 -5.66
C LEU A 569 -8.43 -37.25 -4.70
N GLY A 570 -8.32 -36.79 -3.45
CA GLY A 570 -7.37 -37.29 -2.48
C GLY A 570 -7.88 -38.37 -1.57
N THR A 571 -6.98 -38.99 -0.81
CA THR A 571 -7.25 -40.14 0.08
C THR A 571 -8.16 -39.84 1.29
N ALA A 572 -8.43 -38.58 1.58
CA ALA A 572 -9.31 -38.15 2.67
C ALA A 572 -10.81 -38.28 2.35
N LEU A 573 -11.17 -38.63 1.12
CA LEU A 573 -12.56 -38.81 0.69
C LEU A 573 -13.13 -40.09 1.33
N SER A 574 -14.08 -39.94 2.22
CA SER A 574 -14.79 -41.04 2.87
C SER A 574 -16.03 -41.54 2.09
N ALA A 575 -16.44 -40.79 1.05
CA ALA A 575 -17.60 -41.05 0.21
C ALA A 575 -17.32 -40.83 -1.28
N LYS A 576 -18.22 -41.26 -2.16
CA LYS A 576 -18.10 -41.05 -3.61
C LYS A 576 -18.06 -39.53 -3.92
N ALA A 577 -16.95 -39.07 -4.46
CA ALA A 577 -16.86 -37.72 -4.97
C ALA A 577 -17.71 -37.54 -6.22
N ARG A 578 -18.45 -36.43 -6.29
CA ARG A 578 -19.22 -36.02 -7.46
C ARG A 578 -18.53 -34.84 -8.14
N VAL A 579 -18.11 -35.00 -9.36
CA VAL A 579 -17.47 -33.95 -10.16
C VAL A 579 -18.47 -33.46 -11.20
N PHE A 580 -18.86 -32.20 -11.13
CA PHE A 580 -19.84 -31.62 -12.07
C PHE A 580 -19.15 -30.78 -13.12
N ILE A 581 -19.46 -31.09 -14.38
CA ILE A 581 -19.12 -30.27 -15.55
C ILE A 581 -20.29 -29.30 -15.80
N PRO A 582 -20.12 -27.98 -15.67
CA PRO A 582 -21.17 -27.03 -15.97
C PRO A 582 -21.52 -27.01 -17.46
N TYR A 583 -22.80 -26.94 -17.81
CA TYR A 583 -23.28 -26.92 -19.20
C TYR A 583 -22.86 -25.67 -20.02
N THR A 584 -22.60 -24.60 -19.34
CA THR A 584 -22.12 -23.35 -19.92
C THR A 584 -20.72 -23.46 -20.55
N TYR A 585 -20.08 -24.58 -20.38
CA TYR A 585 -18.92 -24.95 -21.15
C TYR A 585 -19.33 -25.29 -22.56
N GLY A 586 -19.17 -24.38 -23.48
CA GLY A 586 -19.12 -24.71 -24.90
C GLY A 586 -18.06 -25.80 -25.19
N ASN A 587 -17.41 -25.82 -26.30
CA ASN A 587 -16.26 -26.69 -26.51
C ASN A 587 -15.11 -26.28 -25.59
N VAL A 588 -14.83 -27.08 -24.58
CA VAL A 588 -13.80 -26.78 -23.54
C VAL A 588 -12.56 -27.61 -23.80
N ASN A 589 -11.41 -27.05 -23.45
CA ASN A 589 -10.15 -27.78 -23.45
C ASN A 589 -10.20 -29.02 -22.53
N PRO A 590 -9.52 -30.09 -22.90
CA PRO A 590 -9.43 -31.30 -22.08
C PRO A 590 -8.88 -30.92 -20.69
N PHE A 591 -9.47 -31.52 -19.66
CA PHE A 591 -8.93 -31.43 -18.31
C PHE A 591 -8.65 -32.83 -17.75
N ARG A 592 -7.82 -32.94 -16.72
CA ARG A 592 -7.45 -34.20 -16.12
C ARG A 592 -8.16 -34.39 -14.79
N VAL A 593 -8.71 -35.58 -14.54
CA VAL A 593 -9.18 -36.01 -13.23
C VAL A 593 -8.27 -37.13 -12.73
N VAL A 594 -7.65 -36.91 -11.58
CA VAL A 594 -6.79 -37.90 -10.93
C VAL A 594 -7.47 -38.39 -9.67
N ASN A 595 -8.00 -39.59 -9.70
CA ASN A 595 -8.62 -40.21 -8.52
C ASN A 595 -7.58 -41.04 -7.77
N THR A 596 -6.99 -40.48 -6.73
CA THR A 596 -6.00 -41.16 -5.87
C THR A 596 -6.65 -41.98 -4.76
N THR A 597 -7.99 -41.94 -4.64
CA THR A 597 -8.74 -42.70 -3.67
C THR A 597 -8.99 -44.14 -4.16
N ALA A 598 -9.18 -45.07 -3.26
CA ALA A 598 -9.67 -46.40 -3.62
C ALA A 598 -11.17 -46.38 -4.01
N THR A 599 -11.87 -45.31 -3.74
CA THR A 599 -13.31 -45.14 -3.95
C THR A 599 -13.59 -44.61 -5.36
N GLU A 600 -14.65 -45.11 -5.99
CA GLU A 600 -15.13 -44.61 -7.26
C GLU A 600 -15.61 -43.16 -7.13
N ALA A 601 -15.22 -42.27 -8.06
CA ALA A 601 -15.78 -40.97 -8.24
C ALA A 601 -16.79 -40.96 -9.38
N GLN A 602 -17.72 -40.00 -9.38
CA GLN A 602 -18.70 -39.84 -10.44
C GLN A 602 -18.58 -38.50 -11.14
N LEU A 603 -18.48 -38.50 -12.43
CA LEU A 603 -18.50 -37.32 -13.28
C LEU A 603 -19.94 -37.05 -13.75
N TYR A 604 -20.43 -35.82 -13.53
CA TYR A 604 -21.79 -35.38 -13.88
C TYR A 604 -21.75 -34.19 -14.81
N THR A 605 -22.83 -34.03 -15.58
CA THR A 605 -23.16 -32.76 -16.24
C THR A 605 -24.36 -32.08 -15.51
N THR A 606 -24.40 -30.77 -15.55
CA THR A 606 -25.49 -29.99 -14.91
C THR A 606 -26.76 -29.95 -15.75
N VAL A 607 -26.80 -30.61 -16.91
CA VAL A 607 -27.95 -30.66 -17.80
C VAL A 607 -28.66 -31.98 -17.69
N SER A 608 -29.97 -31.94 -17.64
CA SER A 608 -30.83 -33.09 -17.37
C SER A 608 -31.16 -33.95 -18.57
N ALA A 609 -30.77 -33.60 -19.80
CA ALA A 609 -31.05 -34.41 -21.00
C ALA A 609 -30.03 -34.17 -22.13
N GLY A 610 -29.67 -35.22 -22.84
CA GLY A 610 -28.95 -35.14 -24.10
C GLY A 610 -27.44 -35.18 -24.09
N ILE A 611 -26.82 -35.43 -22.93
CA ILE A 611 -25.36 -35.59 -22.83
C ILE A 611 -25.02 -37.07 -22.69
N THR A 612 -24.12 -37.56 -23.54
CA THR A 612 -23.62 -38.94 -23.52
C THR A 612 -22.14 -38.94 -23.20
N PHE A 613 -21.75 -39.72 -22.18
CA PHE A 613 -20.35 -40.01 -21.88
C PHE A 613 -19.86 -41.15 -22.76
N VAL A 614 -18.72 -40.94 -23.41
CA VAL A 614 -18.12 -41.92 -24.34
C VAL A 614 -16.64 -42.15 -24.03
N GLY A 615 -16.10 -43.31 -24.41
CA GLY A 615 -14.70 -43.66 -24.19
C GLY A 615 -14.51 -44.67 -23.06
N ASP A 616 -13.44 -44.52 -22.28
CA ASP A 616 -13.05 -45.49 -21.22
C ASP A 616 -13.87 -45.30 -19.95
N VAL A 617 -15.18 -45.46 -20.04
CA VAL A 617 -16.11 -45.27 -18.94
C VAL A 617 -16.55 -46.63 -18.41
N PRO A 618 -16.21 -47.02 -17.17
CA PRO A 618 -16.66 -48.32 -16.62
C PRO A 618 -18.19 -48.35 -16.43
N GLY A 619 -18.83 -49.37 -16.92
CA GLY A 619 -20.21 -49.68 -16.57
C GLY A 619 -21.32 -49.01 -17.35
N GLY A 620 -21.03 -48.37 -18.47
CA GLY A 620 -22.04 -47.76 -19.36
C GLY A 620 -22.55 -46.42 -18.83
N SER A 621 -22.74 -45.48 -19.72
CA SER A 621 -23.22 -44.14 -19.42
C SER A 621 -24.71 -44.18 -19.05
N SER A 622 -25.04 -43.81 -17.82
CA SER A 622 -26.36 -43.27 -17.57
C SER A 622 -26.42 -41.86 -18.19
N ALA A 623 -27.59 -41.40 -18.61
CA ALA A 623 -27.74 -40.20 -19.41
C ALA A 623 -27.15 -38.90 -18.85
N ASN A 624 -26.47 -38.84 -17.74
CA ASN A 624 -25.91 -37.63 -17.15
C ASN A 624 -24.68 -37.87 -16.24
N SER A 625 -24.15 -39.08 -16.15
CA SER A 625 -23.01 -39.39 -15.30
C SER A 625 -22.13 -40.51 -15.83
N ALA A 626 -20.85 -40.45 -15.50
CA ALA A 626 -19.85 -41.47 -15.74
C ALA A 626 -19.08 -41.82 -14.48
N ALA A 627 -18.81 -43.12 -14.28
CA ALA A 627 -18.01 -43.57 -13.15
C ALA A 627 -16.51 -43.50 -13.46
N LEU A 628 -15.72 -42.94 -12.53
CA LEU A 628 -14.26 -42.87 -12.58
C LEU A 628 -13.70 -43.80 -11.52
N THR A 629 -13.13 -44.93 -11.89
CA THR A 629 -12.57 -45.92 -10.94
C THR A 629 -11.50 -45.29 -10.04
N GLY A 630 -11.39 -45.80 -8.83
CA GLY A 630 -10.34 -45.38 -7.90
C GLY A 630 -8.93 -45.72 -8.41
N ASN A 631 -7.94 -45.04 -7.90
CA ASN A 631 -6.53 -45.21 -8.23
C ASN A 631 -6.25 -45.08 -9.76
N ALA A 632 -6.90 -44.16 -10.42
CA ALA A 632 -6.79 -43.95 -11.85
C ALA A 632 -6.78 -42.47 -12.25
N SER A 633 -6.15 -42.18 -13.36
CA SER A 633 -6.17 -40.86 -14.01
C SER A 633 -6.99 -40.88 -15.26
N TYR A 634 -7.74 -39.83 -15.51
CA TYR A 634 -8.60 -39.66 -16.67
C TYR A 634 -8.37 -38.31 -17.32
N GLU A 635 -8.36 -38.29 -18.63
CA GLU A 635 -8.51 -37.10 -19.44
C GLU A 635 -9.97 -36.96 -19.85
N VAL A 636 -10.57 -35.83 -19.58
CA VAL A 636 -11.97 -35.55 -19.87
C VAL A 636 -12.04 -34.43 -20.87
N THR A 637 -12.67 -34.66 -22.01
CA THR A 637 -12.85 -33.64 -23.06
C THR A 637 -14.34 -33.39 -23.24
N PRO A 638 -14.87 -32.32 -22.69
CA PRO A 638 -16.26 -31.94 -22.89
C PRO A 638 -16.49 -31.38 -24.30
N MET A 639 -17.44 -31.93 -25.00
CA MET A 639 -17.93 -31.47 -26.29
C MET A 639 -19.45 -31.24 -26.19
N LEU A 640 -19.82 -30.38 -25.24
CA LEU A 640 -21.21 -30.23 -24.82
C LEU A 640 -22.13 -29.68 -25.91
N ALA A 641 -21.60 -28.91 -26.87
CA ALA A 641 -22.35 -28.45 -28.02
C ALA A 641 -22.84 -29.62 -28.92
N SER A 642 -22.13 -30.75 -28.91
CA SER A 642 -22.51 -31.99 -29.64
C SER A 642 -23.18 -33.02 -28.71
N GLY A 643 -23.45 -32.68 -27.47
CA GLY A 643 -24.06 -33.59 -26.51
C GLY A 643 -23.12 -34.70 -26.02
N LEU A 644 -21.81 -34.53 -26.13
CA LEU A 644 -20.84 -35.57 -25.84
C LEU A 644 -19.84 -35.12 -24.78
N VAL A 645 -19.37 -36.07 -23.94
CA VAL A 645 -18.20 -35.92 -23.08
C VAL A 645 -17.30 -37.12 -23.30
N TYR A 646 -16.12 -36.89 -23.83
CA TYR A 646 -15.13 -37.93 -24.03
C TYR A 646 -14.33 -38.15 -22.74
N VAL A 647 -14.21 -39.41 -22.29
CA VAL A 647 -13.44 -39.80 -21.13
C VAL A 647 -12.40 -40.83 -21.52
N ARG A 648 -11.14 -40.55 -21.39
CA ARG A 648 -10.03 -41.44 -21.70
C ARG A 648 -9.27 -41.78 -20.41
N LYS A 649 -9.17 -43.04 -20.07
CA LYS A 649 -8.33 -43.51 -18.98
C LYS A 649 -6.87 -43.46 -19.39
N LEU A 650 -6.05 -42.79 -18.57
CA LEU A 650 -4.63 -42.69 -18.82
C LEU A 650 -3.93 -43.92 -18.19
N ASN A 651 -3.11 -44.62 -18.96
CA ASN A 651 -2.36 -45.80 -18.54
C ASN A 651 -1.12 -45.42 -17.68
N THR A 652 -1.18 -44.33 -16.94
CA THR A 652 -0.11 -43.86 -16.11
C THR A 652 -0.40 -44.19 -14.65
N ARG A 653 0.63 -44.53 -13.89
CA ARG A 653 0.54 -44.65 -12.41
C ARG A 653 -0.13 -43.42 -11.86
N VAL A 654 -1.14 -43.61 -11.02
CA VAL A 654 -1.76 -42.48 -10.30
C VAL A 654 -0.68 -41.88 -9.38
N PRO A 655 -0.34 -40.60 -9.51
CA PRO A 655 0.64 -39.97 -8.61
C PRO A 655 0.14 -40.03 -7.17
N VAL A 656 0.99 -40.51 -6.26
CA VAL A 656 0.67 -40.59 -4.83
C VAL A 656 0.88 -39.26 -4.12
N LYS A 657 1.62 -38.33 -4.76
CA LYS A 657 1.92 -36.99 -4.25
C LYS A 657 1.68 -35.93 -5.33
N THR A 658 1.26 -34.75 -4.92
CA THR A 658 1.11 -33.58 -5.81
C THR A 658 2.38 -33.25 -6.60
N SER A 659 3.56 -33.53 -6.04
CA SER A 659 4.84 -33.40 -6.74
C SER A 659 5.01 -34.33 -7.95
N GLU A 660 4.31 -35.48 -7.96
CA GLU A 660 4.32 -36.41 -9.10
C GLU A 660 3.41 -35.94 -10.25
N ILE A 661 2.34 -35.20 -9.93
CA ILE A 661 1.42 -34.61 -10.92
C ILE A 661 2.08 -33.43 -11.62
N THR A 662 2.85 -32.64 -10.89
CA THR A 662 3.61 -31.52 -11.51
C THR A 662 4.71 -32.02 -12.45
N ASN A 663 5.25 -33.22 -12.23
CA ASN A 663 6.24 -33.82 -13.15
C ASN A 663 5.67 -34.23 -14.49
N ASP A 664 4.42 -34.68 -14.55
CA ASP A 664 3.74 -35.05 -15.83
C ASP A 664 3.44 -33.82 -16.68
N SER A 665 3.43 -32.62 -16.13
CA SER A 665 3.23 -31.36 -16.86
C SER A 665 4.54 -30.70 -17.35
N GLY A 666 5.68 -31.38 -17.24
CA GLY A 666 6.97 -30.88 -17.69
C GLY A 666 7.75 -30.02 -16.68
N TYR A 667 7.26 -29.94 -15.44
CA TYR A 667 8.02 -29.32 -14.35
C TYR A 667 9.08 -30.27 -13.80
N GLN A 668 10.30 -29.76 -13.64
CA GLN A 668 11.40 -30.52 -13.04
C GLN A 668 11.25 -30.58 -11.51
N THR A 669 11.57 -31.73 -10.90
CA THR A 669 11.72 -31.81 -9.44
C THR A 669 12.92 -30.96 -8.98
N ALA A 670 12.96 -30.63 -7.71
CA ALA A 670 14.12 -29.94 -7.13
C ALA A 670 15.45 -30.66 -7.47
N ALA A 671 15.48 -32.00 -7.40
CA ALA A 671 16.66 -32.79 -7.78
C ALA A 671 16.97 -32.73 -9.28
N GLN A 672 15.96 -32.70 -10.14
CA GLN A 672 16.13 -32.54 -11.61
C GLN A 672 16.59 -31.13 -11.97
N VAL A 673 16.07 -30.11 -11.30
CA VAL A 673 16.53 -28.72 -11.43
C VAL A 673 17.99 -28.62 -10.99
N GLU A 674 18.34 -29.22 -9.85
CA GLU A 674 19.70 -29.24 -9.36
C GLU A 674 20.66 -29.97 -10.33
N SER A 675 20.24 -31.12 -10.87
CA SER A 675 21.00 -31.83 -11.91
C SER A 675 21.12 -31.03 -13.21
N THR A 676 20.06 -30.32 -13.62
CA THR A 676 20.06 -29.47 -14.82
C THR A 676 20.96 -28.26 -14.62
N VAL A 677 20.91 -27.64 -13.46
CA VAL A 677 21.72 -26.46 -13.10
C VAL A 677 23.21 -26.85 -13.05
N THR A 678 23.55 -27.95 -12.40
CA THR A 678 24.93 -28.47 -12.35
C THR A 678 25.42 -28.95 -13.69
N GLY A 679 24.56 -29.62 -14.49
CA GLY A 679 24.89 -30.07 -15.86
C GLY A 679 25.11 -28.92 -16.85
N LYS A 680 24.64 -27.71 -16.52
CA LYS A 680 24.88 -26.47 -17.29
C LYS A 680 26.06 -25.66 -16.76
N GLY A 681 26.83 -26.18 -15.79
CA GLY A 681 27.99 -25.50 -15.19
C GLY A 681 27.66 -24.43 -14.17
N TYR A 682 26.42 -24.31 -13.73
CA TYR A 682 26.04 -23.42 -12.64
C TYR A 682 26.26 -24.11 -11.28
N GLN A 683 26.72 -23.35 -10.30
CA GLN A 683 26.92 -23.86 -8.95
C GLN A 683 25.63 -23.84 -8.12
N THR A 684 25.41 -24.90 -7.34
CA THR A 684 24.33 -24.91 -6.35
C THR A 684 24.65 -24.00 -5.16
N ALA A 685 23.65 -23.63 -4.39
CA ALA A 685 23.83 -22.83 -3.18
C ALA A 685 24.81 -23.49 -2.20
N ALA A 686 24.81 -24.83 -2.10
CA ALA A 686 25.76 -25.58 -1.28
C ALA A 686 27.20 -25.49 -1.81
N GLN A 687 27.38 -25.57 -3.13
CA GLN A 687 28.70 -25.43 -3.77
C GLN A 687 29.24 -24.01 -3.65
N VAL A 688 28.39 -23.00 -3.81
CA VAL A 688 28.76 -21.59 -3.56
C VAL A 688 29.14 -21.38 -2.10
N GLY A 689 28.38 -21.92 -1.17
CA GLY A 689 28.68 -21.86 0.27
C GLY A 689 30.02 -22.50 0.61
N ALA A 690 30.32 -23.69 0.04
CA ALA A 690 31.61 -24.37 0.21
C ALA A 690 32.76 -23.57 -0.38
N ALA A 691 32.57 -22.98 -1.56
CA ALA A 691 33.59 -22.15 -2.21
C ALA A 691 33.90 -20.85 -1.41
N ILE A 692 32.86 -20.22 -0.86
CA ILE A 692 33.01 -19.06 0.03
C ILE A 692 33.74 -19.44 1.31
N THR A 693 33.41 -20.57 1.95
CA THR A 693 34.06 -21.06 3.16
C THR A 693 35.55 -21.38 2.89
N ALA A 694 35.86 -22.01 1.76
CA ALA A 694 37.23 -22.30 1.36
C ALA A 694 38.03 -21.02 1.08
N ALA A 695 37.43 -20.03 0.42
CA ALA A 695 38.03 -18.74 0.16
C ALA A 695 38.33 -17.95 1.45
N ILE A 696 37.41 -17.98 2.42
CA ILE A 696 37.60 -17.39 3.74
C ILE A 696 38.72 -18.10 4.50
N GLY A 697 38.76 -19.45 4.46
CA GLY A 697 39.81 -20.24 5.06
C GLY A 697 41.18 -19.89 4.49
N ALA A 698 41.32 -19.84 3.16
CA ALA A 698 42.55 -19.47 2.49
C ALA A 698 42.98 -18.02 2.76
N ALA A 699 42.05 -17.08 2.88
CA ALA A 699 42.34 -15.71 3.25
C ALA A 699 42.78 -15.57 4.71
N MET A 700 42.27 -16.40 5.59
CA MET A 700 42.69 -16.47 7.00
C MET A 700 44.08 -17.10 7.14
N GLU A 701 44.44 -18.13 6.35
CA GLU A 701 45.77 -18.73 6.32
C GLU A 701 46.82 -17.80 5.69
N ALA A 702 46.44 -16.93 4.78
CA ALA A 702 47.38 -15.95 4.14
C ALA A 702 47.63 -14.71 5.04
N SER A 703 46.89 -14.55 6.14
CA SER A 703 47.03 -13.42 7.08
C SER A 703 47.79 -13.79 8.36
N TYR A 704 48.33 -15.00 8.45
CA TYR A 704 49.30 -15.43 9.46
C TYR A 704 50.68 -15.64 8.77
#